data_b124148cfe40dd1db44e9d94256ac7bc
#
_entry.id   b124148cfe40dd1db44e9d94256ac7bc
#
_cell.length_a   1.000
_cell.length_b   1.000
_cell.length_c   1.000
_cell.angle_alpha   90.00
_cell.angle_beta   90.00
_cell.angle_gamma   90.00
#
_symmetry.space_group_name_H-M   'P 1'
#
loop_
_entity.id
_entity.type
_entity.pdbx_description
1 polymer ?
#
loop_
_entity_poly.entity_id
_entity_poly.type
_entity_poly.pdbx_seq_one_letter_code
_entity_poly.pdbx_strand_id
1 'polypeptide(L)'
;MQNNEMKNDITKLASNTIRILAAEGVQKANSGHPGMPMGMADVAAILYSEFINHNPDNPKWGNRDRFVLSAGHGSMLLYSLLHISGYDVTMADLKSFRQWGSRTAGHPEYGHLPGVETTTGPLGQGFANGVGMAIAAKMTAARFNDEKNQLLGNHFIYGIVSDGDLMEGISHEAASIAGHLKLGNIIYFYDDNNITIEGNTSITFTENTAKRFEAYGWQVLETSAYDHDAIRKALKSAQAEKEKPTIIITKSHIGFGSPHKVDTSEVHGSPLGKEELIETKKNLGFPTDKEFYIPEEVKALFEARKKSLLENYKKWENEFSVWKKENAAKADLYEKGMSGWLPENIFEELLKAAGTEANATRSISSKVIQKIAELVPNIIGGSADLSPSTNTYMKAFAPVAPDQFEGRNFHFGIREHAMGSLMNGMILYGGFKVFGSTFLVFSDYMRPVVRLASLMKLPAIYVFTHDSIFVGEDGPTHQPIEHVPVLRAIPNVTVIRPADAIETAAAWNYALLQKEGPVAIILTRQKIDFIDHGPDFNPALAMNGGYVVSKEAKDKLDLVIVASGSEVPVAISAQKILQDKYSVRVVSMPSREIYEKQSDDYKKSVVPENIPVAVVEAATMTGWGDLFRSKLLRLGMTGFGASAPYQTLAEKFGFTGGQVAERIKNWL
;
A
#
# COMPACT_ATOMS: atom_id res chain seq x y z
N MET A 1 -29.73 -32.94 17.06
CA MET A 1 -28.55 -33.77 16.73
C MET A 1 -28.50 -34.09 15.23
N GLN A 2 -29.47 -34.77 14.62
CA GLN A 2 -29.43 -35.12 13.17
C GLN A 2 -29.20 -33.95 12.21
N ASN A 3 -29.78 -32.76 12.45
CA ASN A 3 -29.54 -31.58 11.61
C ASN A 3 -28.10 -31.02 11.69
N ASN A 4 -27.45 -31.16 12.88
CA ASN A 4 -26.04 -30.74 13.03
C ASN A 4 -25.10 -31.75 12.40
N GLU A 5 -25.38 -33.04 12.49
CA GLU A 5 -24.59 -34.10 11.86
C GLU A 5 -24.61 -33.95 10.33
N MET A 6 -25.78 -33.82 9.72
CA MET A 6 -25.90 -33.57 8.27
C MET A 6 -25.20 -32.28 7.82
N LYS A 7 -25.29 -31.22 8.63
CA LYS A 7 -24.63 -29.96 8.32
C LYS A 7 -23.11 -30.07 8.39
N ASN A 8 -22.59 -30.81 9.35
CA ASN A 8 -21.16 -31.07 9.46
C ASN A 8 -20.67 -31.96 8.31
N ASP A 9 -21.41 -32.96 7.89
CA ASP A 9 -21.05 -33.83 6.77
C ASP A 9 -20.92 -33.06 5.45
N ILE A 10 -21.86 -32.16 5.13
CA ILE A 10 -21.81 -31.36 3.90
C ILE A 10 -20.68 -30.31 3.96
N THR A 11 -20.43 -29.71 5.12
CA THR A 11 -19.33 -28.75 5.28
C THR A 11 -17.99 -29.47 5.16
N LYS A 12 -17.85 -30.69 5.69
CA LYS A 12 -16.66 -31.52 5.53
C LYS A 12 -16.42 -31.91 4.07
N LEU A 13 -17.48 -32.24 3.33
CA LEU A 13 -17.36 -32.48 1.88
C LEU A 13 -16.90 -31.23 1.14
N ALA A 14 -17.41 -30.06 1.50
CA ALA A 14 -16.98 -28.79 0.93
C ALA A 14 -15.51 -28.51 1.25
N SER A 15 -15.06 -28.75 2.49
CA SER A 15 -13.66 -28.62 2.89
C SER A 15 -12.74 -29.52 2.08
N ASN A 16 -13.13 -30.79 1.91
CA ASN A 16 -12.36 -31.75 1.12
C ASN A 16 -12.34 -31.35 -0.36
N THR A 17 -13.44 -30.79 -0.89
CA THR A 17 -13.47 -30.25 -2.26
C THR A 17 -12.43 -29.14 -2.44
N ILE A 18 -12.38 -28.18 -1.51
CA ILE A 18 -11.41 -27.07 -1.53
C ILE A 18 -9.97 -27.61 -1.47
N ARG A 19 -9.71 -28.58 -0.57
CA ARG A 19 -8.39 -29.24 -0.47
C ARG A 19 -7.94 -29.82 -1.78
N ILE A 20 -8.81 -30.62 -2.41
CA ILE A 20 -8.46 -31.31 -3.65
C ILE A 20 -8.31 -30.34 -4.81
N LEU A 21 -9.19 -29.34 -4.95
CA LEU A 21 -9.02 -28.31 -5.98
C LEU A 21 -7.69 -27.56 -5.83
N ALA A 22 -7.31 -27.23 -4.60
CA ALA A 22 -6.04 -26.56 -4.33
C ALA A 22 -4.84 -27.45 -4.65
N ALA A 23 -4.86 -28.70 -4.21
CA ALA A 23 -3.79 -29.66 -4.47
C ALA A 23 -3.66 -29.98 -5.98
N GLU A 24 -4.79 -30.14 -6.70
CA GLU A 24 -4.81 -30.39 -8.15
C GLU A 24 -4.30 -29.18 -8.95
N GLY A 25 -4.68 -27.97 -8.55
CA GLY A 25 -4.16 -26.74 -9.18
C GLY A 25 -2.64 -26.64 -9.08
N VAL A 26 -2.09 -26.87 -7.86
CA VAL A 26 -0.66 -26.91 -7.62
C VAL A 26 0.01 -28.04 -8.39
N GLN A 27 -0.58 -29.25 -8.37
CA GLN A 27 -0.04 -30.41 -9.08
C GLN A 27 0.00 -30.19 -10.59
N LYS A 28 -1.07 -29.61 -11.15
CA LYS A 28 -1.14 -29.31 -12.60
C LYS A 28 -0.12 -28.27 -13.02
N ALA A 29 0.09 -27.24 -12.22
CA ALA A 29 1.10 -26.21 -12.45
C ALA A 29 2.53 -26.74 -12.22
N ASN A 30 2.68 -27.89 -11.58
CA ASN A 30 3.94 -28.43 -11.08
C ASN A 30 4.73 -27.40 -10.23
N SER A 31 4.03 -26.51 -9.57
CA SER A 31 4.58 -25.41 -8.76
C SER A 31 3.50 -24.84 -7.85
N GLY A 32 3.83 -24.54 -6.60
CA GLY A 32 2.93 -23.90 -5.65
C GLY A 32 2.98 -24.51 -4.26
N HIS A 33 2.07 -24.06 -3.40
CA HIS A 33 2.06 -24.38 -1.98
C HIS A 33 0.73 -25.08 -1.62
N PRO A 34 0.64 -26.39 -1.61
CA PRO A 34 -0.60 -27.11 -1.31
C PRO A 34 -0.87 -27.25 0.19
N GLY A 35 0.19 -27.20 1.04
CA GLY A 35 0.12 -27.62 2.43
C GLY A 35 -0.83 -26.78 3.29
N MET A 36 -0.67 -25.47 3.30
CA MET A 36 -1.55 -24.54 4.03
C MET A 36 -3.00 -24.58 3.51
N PRO A 37 -3.29 -24.53 2.20
CA PRO A 37 -4.63 -24.74 1.68
C PRO A 37 -5.32 -26.03 2.17
N MET A 38 -4.56 -27.11 2.25
CA MET A 38 -5.07 -28.39 2.73
C MET A 38 -5.35 -28.37 4.24
N GLY A 39 -4.51 -27.70 5.02
CA GLY A 39 -4.67 -27.58 6.48
C GLY A 39 -5.88 -26.72 6.88
N MET A 40 -6.07 -25.58 6.20
CA MET A 40 -7.06 -24.57 6.58
C MET A 40 -8.39 -24.65 5.80
N ALA A 41 -8.59 -25.67 4.99
CA ALA A 41 -9.79 -25.79 4.15
C ALA A 41 -11.11 -25.83 4.95
N ASP A 42 -11.15 -26.43 6.14
CA ASP A 42 -12.37 -26.50 6.98
C ASP A 42 -12.74 -25.12 7.52
N VAL A 43 -11.77 -24.38 8.04
CA VAL A 43 -11.95 -23.00 8.50
C VAL A 43 -12.51 -22.14 7.37
N ALA A 44 -11.90 -22.22 6.19
CA ALA A 44 -12.29 -21.45 5.03
C ALA A 44 -13.68 -21.83 4.50
N ALA A 45 -14.00 -23.12 4.46
CA ALA A 45 -15.33 -23.62 4.07
C ALA A 45 -16.43 -23.10 5.00
N ILE A 46 -16.23 -23.19 6.33
CA ILE A 46 -17.19 -22.67 7.32
C ILE A 46 -17.34 -21.17 7.19
N LEU A 47 -16.22 -20.43 7.08
CA LEU A 47 -16.27 -18.99 6.97
C LEU A 47 -17.10 -18.54 5.76
N TYR A 48 -16.85 -19.11 4.57
CA TYR A 48 -17.52 -18.69 3.34
C TYR A 48 -18.96 -19.21 3.23
N SER A 49 -19.23 -20.44 3.69
CA SER A 49 -20.59 -21.00 3.62
C SER A 49 -21.55 -20.46 4.67
N GLU A 50 -21.04 -19.90 5.81
CA GLU A 50 -21.92 -19.57 6.94
C GLU A 50 -21.79 -18.14 7.45
N PHE A 51 -20.60 -17.54 7.46
CA PHE A 51 -20.32 -16.29 8.20
C PHE A 51 -20.12 -15.07 7.32
N ILE A 52 -19.17 -15.11 6.41
CA ILE A 52 -18.77 -13.94 5.62
C ILE A 52 -19.94 -13.38 4.78
N ASN A 53 -20.16 -12.09 4.88
CA ASN A 53 -21.19 -11.39 4.12
C ASN A 53 -20.58 -10.69 2.91
N HIS A 54 -20.83 -11.22 1.73
CA HIS A 54 -20.26 -10.73 0.48
C HIS A 54 -21.26 -10.82 -0.66
N ASN A 55 -20.95 -10.23 -1.81
CA ASN A 55 -21.79 -10.35 -3.02
C ASN A 55 -20.91 -10.70 -4.23
N PRO A 56 -20.91 -11.97 -4.70
CA PRO A 56 -20.12 -12.36 -5.86
C PRO A 56 -20.48 -11.60 -7.15
N ASP A 57 -21.75 -11.18 -7.29
CA ASP A 57 -22.23 -10.42 -8.47
C ASP A 57 -21.88 -8.91 -8.38
N ASN A 58 -21.56 -8.40 -7.17
CA ASN A 58 -21.04 -7.06 -6.93
C ASN A 58 -19.84 -7.10 -5.98
N PRO A 59 -18.67 -7.59 -6.43
CA PRO A 59 -17.49 -7.78 -5.59
C PRO A 59 -16.89 -6.47 -5.05
N LYS A 60 -17.36 -5.32 -5.56
CA LYS A 60 -16.97 -3.99 -5.08
C LYS A 60 -17.98 -3.36 -4.10
N TRP A 61 -18.99 -4.09 -3.68
CA TRP A 61 -19.94 -3.61 -2.68
C TRP A 61 -19.23 -3.07 -1.44
N GLY A 62 -19.44 -1.79 -1.12
CA GLY A 62 -18.69 -1.07 -0.08
C GLY A 62 -18.85 -1.67 1.33
N ASN A 63 -20.03 -2.23 1.64
CA ASN A 63 -20.35 -2.77 2.97
C ASN A 63 -20.21 -4.30 3.08
N ARG A 64 -19.49 -4.94 2.16
CA ARG A 64 -19.13 -6.37 2.29
C ARG A 64 -18.10 -6.59 3.38
N ASP A 65 -18.11 -7.75 4.01
CA ASP A 65 -16.93 -8.21 4.76
C ASP A 65 -15.72 -8.33 3.83
N ARG A 66 -14.53 -8.21 4.39
CA ARG A 66 -13.27 -8.40 3.65
C ARG A 66 -12.61 -9.70 4.10
N PHE A 67 -12.04 -10.43 3.16
CA PHE A 67 -11.20 -11.58 3.46
C PHE A 67 -9.79 -11.36 2.92
N VAL A 68 -8.81 -11.39 3.81
CA VAL A 68 -7.39 -11.22 3.48
C VAL A 68 -6.64 -12.52 3.74
N LEU A 69 -6.16 -13.15 2.68
CA LEU A 69 -5.22 -14.26 2.80
C LEU A 69 -3.81 -13.68 2.94
N SER A 70 -3.38 -13.41 4.20
CA SER A 70 -2.04 -12.89 4.49
C SER A 70 -0.96 -13.92 4.16
N ALA A 71 -1.21 -15.19 4.49
CA ALA A 71 -0.43 -16.34 4.04
C ALA A 71 -0.60 -16.56 2.52
N GLY A 72 -0.17 -15.57 1.73
CA GLY A 72 -0.44 -15.50 0.29
C GLY A 72 0.11 -16.66 -0.53
N HIS A 73 1.07 -17.42 0.00
CA HIS A 73 1.54 -18.66 -0.62
C HIS A 73 0.42 -19.70 -0.75
N GLY A 74 -0.57 -19.69 0.15
CA GLY A 74 -1.78 -20.53 0.06
C GLY A 74 -2.83 -20.07 -0.96
N SER A 75 -2.45 -19.34 -2.01
CA SER A 75 -3.33 -18.70 -2.99
C SER A 75 -4.41 -19.59 -3.58
N MET A 76 -4.12 -20.87 -3.82
CA MET A 76 -5.11 -21.83 -4.33
C MET A 76 -6.28 -22.09 -3.36
N LEU A 77 -6.12 -21.86 -2.04
CA LEU A 77 -7.23 -21.83 -1.11
C LEU A 77 -8.24 -20.74 -1.50
N LEU A 78 -7.74 -19.51 -1.65
CA LEU A 78 -8.58 -18.36 -2.01
C LEU A 78 -9.23 -18.55 -3.40
N TYR A 79 -8.45 -18.97 -4.39
CA TYR A 79 -9.00 -19.15 -5.75
C TYR A 79 -10.08 -20.23 -5.81
N SER A 80 -9.89 -21.34 -5.10
CA SER A 80 -10.91 -22.40 -4.98
C SER A 80 -12.18 -21.88 -4.28
N LEU A 81 -12.05 -21.12 -3.20
CA LEU A 81 -13.15 -20.48 -2.48
C LEU A 81 -13.92 -19.51 -3.37
N LEU A 82 -13.22 -18.62 -4.08
CA LEU A 82 -13.87 -17.65 -4.97
C LEU A 82 -14.65 -18.35 -6.09
N HIS A 83 -14.06 -19.42 -6.65
CA HIS A 83 -14.74 -20.23 -7.68
C HIS A 83 -16.03 -20.84 -7.16
N ILE A 84 -15.98 -21.59 -6.05
CA ILE A 84 -17.17 -22.30 -5.54
C ILE A 84 -18.21 -21.35 -4.94
N SER A 85 -17.79 -20.16 -4.49
CA SER A 85 -18.70 -19.13 -3.96
C SER A 85 -19.39 -18.31 -5.04
N GLY A 86 -19.11 -18.58 -6.32
CA GLY A 86 -19.81 -18.00 -7.46
C GLY A 86 -19.33 -16.63 -7.89
N TYR A 87 -18.08 -16.27 -7.57
CA TYR A 87 -17.40 -15.14 -8.20
C TYR A 87 -17.04 -15.46 -9.66
N ASP A 88 -16.73 -14.44 -10.45
CA ASP A 88 -16.22 -14.63 -11.82
C ASP A 88 -14.78 -15.19 -11.79
N VAL A 89 -14.66 -16.41 -11.32
CA VAL A 89 -13.46 -17.25 -11.31
C VAL A 89 -13.84 -18.60 -11.88
N THR A 90 -13.35 -18.91 -13.08
CA THR A 90 -13.75 -20.11 -13.81
C THR A 90 -12.90 -21.32 -13.44
N MET A 91 -13.38 -22.51 -13.78
CA MET A 91 -12.59 -23.73 -13.68
C MET A 91 -11.33 -23.68 -14.58
N ALA A 92 -11.41 -22.95 -15.69
CA ALA A 92 -10.25 -22.72 -16.57
C ALA A 92 -9.18 -21.86 -15.86
N ASP A 93 -9.58 -20.85 -15.08
CA ASP A 93 -8.66 -20.06 -14.27
C ASP A 93 -7.93 -20.95 -13.24
N LEU A 94 -8.63 -21.84 -12.52
CA LEU A 94 -8.00 -22.75 -11.57
C LEU A 94 -6.99 -23.69 -12.26
N LYS A 95 -7.36 -24.20 -13.43
CA LYS A 95 -6.53 -25.11 -14.25
C LYS A 95 -5.30 -24.41 -14.86
N SER A 96 -5.32 -23.08 -14.98
CA SER A 96 -4.23 -22.26 -15.50
C SER A 96 -3.39 -21.57 -14.42
N PHE A 97 -3.48 -22.04 -13.17
CA PHE A 97 -2.70 -21.53 -12.05
C PHE A 97 -1.22 -21.38 -12.39
N ARG A 98 -0.62 -20.22 -12.09
CA ARG A 98 0.80 -19.89 -12.37
C ARG A 98 1.21 -19.94 -13.84
N GLN A 99 0.28 -19.87 -14.79
CA GLN A 99 0.64 -19.81 -16.20
C GLN A 99 0.71 -18.37 -16.69
N TRP A 100 1.48 -18.12 -17.76
CA TRP A 100 1.57 -16.80 -18.38
C TRP A 100 0.19 -16.30 -18.83
N GLY A 101 -0.17 -15.06 -18.41
CA GLY A 101 -1.46 -14.45 -18.72
C GLY A 101 -2.65 -14.99 -17.93
N SER A 102 -2.43 -15.92 -16.97
CA SER A 102 -3.48 -16.41 -16.08
C SER A 102 -3.88 -15.36 -15.05
N ARG A 103 -5.17 -15.33 -14.72
CA ARG A 103 -5.69 -14.50 -13.62
C ARG A 103 -5.36 -15.08 -12.23
N THR A 104 -5.05 -16.38 -12.14
CA THR A 104 -4.65 -17.09 -10.92
C THR A 104 -3.14 -17.06 -10.76
N ALA A 105 -2.61 -15.93 -10.32
CA ALA A 105 -1.19 -15.73 -10.06
C ALA A 105 -0.67 -16.63 -8.92
N GLY A 106 0.65 -16.79 -8.82
CA GLY A 106 1.28 -17.63 -7.80
C GLY A 106 0.99 -17.23 -6.35
N HIS A 107 0.75 -15.94 -6.13
CA HIS A 107 0.24 -15.33 -4.91
C HIS A 107 -0.90 -14.38 -5.29
N PRO A 108 -1.86 -14.09 -4.40
CA PRO A 108 -2.98 -13.21 -4.75
C PRO A 108 -2.51 -11.83 -5.21
N GLU A 109 -2.99 -11.38 -6.37
CA GLU A 109 -2.72 -10.06 -6.91
C GLU A 109 -4.02 -9.26 -7.05
N TYR A 110 -4.07 -8.10 -6.41
CA TYR A 110 -5.21 -7.20 -6.46
C TYR A 110 -5.50 -6.73 -7.89
N GLY A 111 -6.76 -6.80 -8.28
CA GLY A 111 -7.22 -6.40 -9.60
C GLY A 111 -7.18 -7.51 -10.67
N HIS A 112 -6.60 -8.68 -10.40
CA HIS A 112 -6.59 -9.82 -11.32
C HIS A 112 -7.89 -10.64 -11.26
N LEU A 113 -8.38 -10.89 -10.05
CA LEU A 113 -9.62 -11.63 -9.80
C LEU A 113 -10.56 -10.83 -8.89
N PRO A 114 -11.88 -10.87 -9.13
CA PRO A 114 -12.86 -10.33 -8.20
C PRO A 114 -12.81 -11.11 -6.88
N GLY A 115 -12.90 -10.39 -5.75
CA GLY A 115 -12.83 -10.99 -4.41
C GLY A 115 -11.41 -11.08 -3.83
N VAL A 116 -10.36 -10.77 -4.61
CA VAL A 116 -9.00 -10.58 -4.08
C VAL A 116 -8.88 -9.15 -3.54
N GLU A 117 -8.83 -9.00 -2.22
CA GLU A 117 -8.89 -7.71 -1.54
C GLU A 117 -7.54 -6.96 -1.52
N THR A 118 -6.43 -7.68 -1.59
CA THR A 118 -5.07 -7.11 -1.59
C THR A 118 -4.06 -8.07 -2.21
N THR A 119 -2.94 -7.54 -2.67
CA THR A 119 -1.79 -8.33 -3.09
C THR A 119 -1.03 -8.80 -1.85
N THR A 120 -0.83 -10.12 -1.75
CA THR A 120 -0.04 -10.76 -0.69
C THR A 120 1.08 -11.62 -1.29
N GLY A 121 1.86 -12.28 -0.45
CA GLY A 121 3.05 -13.03 -0.85
C GLY A 121 4.24 -12.63 0.01
N PRO A 122 4.64 -11.35 0.07
CA PRO A 122 5.50 -10.88 1.17
C PRO A 122 4.73 -10.99 2.49
N LEU A 123 5.24 -11.83 3.41
CA LEU A 123 4.58 -12.16 4.67
C LEU A 123 4.36 -10.93 5.56
N GLY A 124 3.32 -10.94 6.39
CA GLY A 124 2.93 -9.85 7.27
C GLY A 124 2.23 -8.67 6.58
N GLN A 125 2.37 -8.50 5.27
CA GLN A 125 1.76 -7.38 4.55
C GLN A 125 0.23 -7.46 4.55
N GLY A 126 -0.33 -8.66 4.31
CA GLY A 126 -1.77 -8.90 4.36
C GLY A 126 -2.34 -8.63 5.75
N PHE A 127 -1.63 -9.08 6.81
CA PHE A 127 -2.00 -8.78 8.19
C PHE A 127 -2.19 -7.28 8.40
N ALA A 128 -1.19 -6.48 8.04
CA ALA A 128 -1.21 -5.04 8.24
C ALA A 128 -2.21 -4.33 7.30
N ASN A 129 -2.35 -4.77 6.04
CA ASN A 129 -3.37 -4.21 5.13
C ASN A 129 -4.79 -4.41 5.69
N GLY A 130 -5.10 -5.57 6.27
CA GLY A 130 -6.37 -5.82 6.92
C GLY A 130 -6.62 -4.90 8.13
N VAL A 131 -5.59 -4.58 8.91
CA VAL A 131 -5.69 -3.57 9.99
C VAL A 131 -6.04 -2.20 9.39
N GLY A 132 -5.42 -1.80 8.28
CA GLY A 132 -5.77 -0.56 7.57
C GLY A 132 -7.22 -0.55 7.07
N MET A 133 -7.71 -1.66 6.53
CA MET A 133 -9.12 -1.81 6.12
C MET A 133 -10.07 -1.68 7.32
N ALA A 134 -9.72 -2.26 8.46
CA ALA A 134 -10.53 -2.19 9.69
C ALA A 134 -10.62 -0.77 10.23
N ILE A 135 -9.53 -0.02 10.21
CA ILE A 135 -9.51 1.41 10.56
C ILE A 135 -10.45 2.19 9.64
N ALA A 136 -10.34 1.99 8.31
CA ALA A 136 -11.18 2.69 7.34
C ALA A 136 -12.68 2.35 7.51
N ALA A 137 -13.01 1.11 7.87
CA ALA A 137 -14.37 0.70 8.20
C ALA A 137 -14.90 1.44 9.44
N LYS A 138 -14.14 1.48 10.53
CA LYS A 138 -14.49 2.24 11.75
C LYS A 138 -14.66 3.73 11.47
N MET A 139 -13.77 4.33 10.67
CA MET A 139 -13.88 5.74 10.27
C MET A 139 -15.13 5.99 9.40
N THR A 140 -15.46 5.07 8.51
CA THR A 140 -16.69 5.16 7.70
C THR A 140 -17.92 5.08 8.58
N ALA A 141 -17.96 4.13 9.51
CA ALA A 141 -19.05 4.02 10.48
C ALA A 141 -19.22 5.28 11.33
N ALA A 142 -18.12 5.80 11.89
CA ALA A 142 -18.15 6.98 12.74
C ALA A 142 -18.65 8.25 12.02
N ARG A 143 -18.29 8.40 10.73
CA ARG A 143 -18.67 9.60 9.94
C ARG A 143 -20.11 9.57 9.40
N PHE A 144 -20.62 8.39 9.10
CA PHE A 144 -21.86 8.28 8.31
C PHE A 144 -23.03 7.65 9.07
N ASN A 145 -22.76 6.80 10.09
CA ASN A 145 -23.82 6.22 10.89
C ASN A 145 -24.31 7.17 11.99
N ASP A 146 -25.45 6.83 12.56
CA ASP A 146 -26.05 7.44 13.75
C ASP A 146 -26.81 6.37 14.54
N GLU A 147 -27.46 6.74 15.64
CA GLU A 147 -28.18 5.80 16.50
C GLU A 147 -29.28 4.99 15.76
N LYS A 148 -29.87 5.57 14.70
CA LYS A 148 -30.96 4.96 13.94
C LYS A 148 -30.46 4.11 12.75
N ASN A 149 -29.30 4.47 12.21
CA ASN A 149 -28.81 3.93 10.93
C ASN A 149 -27.38 3.42 11.11
N GLN A 150 -27.17 2.11 11.11
CA GLN A 150 -25.89 1.42 11.23
C GLN A 150 -25.52 0.68 9.93
N LEU A 151 -25.61 1.39 8.79
CA LEU A 151 -25.56 0.77 7.46
C LEU A 151 -24.17 0.72 6.84
N LEU A 152 -23.23 1.58 7.26
CA LEU A 152 -21.93 1.76 6.62
C LEU A 152 -20.78 1.43 7.57
N GLY A 153 -19.75 0.75 7.08
CA GLY A 153 -18.56 0.42 7.88
C GLY A 153 -18.79 -0.60 8.99
N ASN A 154 -19.98 -1.18 9.10
CA ASN A 154 -20.34 -2.13 10.16
C ASN A 154 -20.21 -3.58 9.66
N HIS A 155 -18.99 -3.96 9.26
CA HIS A 155 -18.64 -5.27 8.76
C HIS A 155 -17.27 -5.70 9.28
N PHE A 156 -16.93 -6.96 9.08
CA PHE A 156 -15.69 -7.56 9.59
C PHE A 156 -14.60 -7.64 8.53
N ILE A 157 -13.37 -7.62 9.01
CA ILE A 157 -12.18 -7.96 8.23
C ILE A 157 -11.66 -9.29 8.75
N TYR A 158 -11.85 -10.34 7.94
CA TYR A 158 -11.35 -11.67 8.21
C TYR A 158 -10.01 -11.88 7.53
N GLY A 159 -9.19 -12.74 8.11
CA GLY A 159 -7.94 -13.14 7.46
C GLY A 159 -7.43 -14.49 7.95
N ILE A 160 -6.53 -15.07 7.16
CA ILE A 160 -5.72 -16.22 7.57
C ILE A 160 -4.26 -15.78 7.53
N VAL A 161 -3.56 -15.98 8.64
CA VAL A 161 -2.15 -15.66 8.86
C VAL A 161 -1.39 -16.93 9.22
N SER A 162 -0.10 -16.98 8.90
CA SER A 162 0.77 -18.13 9.16
C SER A 162 1.83 -17.81 10.22
N ASP A 163 2.61 -18.83 10.63
CA ASP A 163 3.80 -18.65 11.48
C ASP A 163 4.72 -17.55 10.94
N GLY A 164 5.02 -17.61 9.64
CA GLY A 164 5.87 -16.64 8.98
C GLY A 164 5.29 -15.22 8.98
N ASP A 165 3.97 -15.06 8.80
CA ASP A 165 3.33 -13.74 8.96
C ASP A 165 3.56 -13.18 10.36
N LEU A 166 3.48 -14.02 11.39
CA LEU A 166 3.61 -13.60 12.79
C LEU A 166 5.06 -13.42 13.26
N MET A 167 6.04 -13.94 12.50
CA MET A 167 7.47 -13.64 12.70
C MET A 167 7.87 -12.28 12.14
N GLU A 168 7.18 -11.78 11.11
CA GLU A 168 7.49 -10.51 10.47
C GLU A 168 7.29 -9.31 11.39
N GLY A 169 8.28 -8.39 11.42
CA GLY A 169 8.23 -7.18 12.26
C GLY A 169 7.01 -6.31 12.02
N ILE A 170 6.55 -6.22 10.79
CA ILE A 170 5.35 -5.43 10.43
C ILE A 170 4.08 -5.93 11.13
N SER A 171 3.95 -7.24 11.37
CA SER A 171 2.80 -7.81 12.08
C SER A 171 2.79 -7.39 13.55
N HIS A 172 3.96 -7.28 14.20
CA HIS A 172 4.08 -6.74 15.56
C HIS A 172 3.65 -5.28 15.63
N GLU A 173 4.12 -4.45 14.69
CA GLU A 173 3.74 -3.04 14.61
C GLU A 173 2.22 -2.89 14.40
N ALA A 174 1.66 -3.61 13.44
CA ALA A 174 0.24 -3.54 13.09
C ALA A 174 -0.66 -4.11 14.20
N ALA A 175 -0.28 -5.23 14.83
CA ALA A 175 -1.02 -5.82 15.95
C ALA A 175 -1.10 -4.89 17.15
N SER A 176 0.01 -4.20 17.47
CA SER A 176 0.06 -3.20 18.53
C SER A 176 -0.88 -2.02 18.25
N ILE A 177 -0.92 -1.52 17.00
CA ILE A 177 -1.85 -0.45 16.62
C ILE A 177 -3.31 -0.93 16.67
N ALA A 178 -3.60 -2.14 16.20
CA ALA A 178 -4.95 -2.69 16.20
C ALA A 178 -5.52 -2.83 17.62
N GLY A 179 -4.73 -3.32 18.56
CA GLY A 179 -5.12 -3.40 19.96
C GLY A 179 -5.29 -2.02 20.60
N HIS A 180 -4.34 -1.08 20.34
CA HIS A 180 -4.43 0.30 20.81
C HIS A 180 -5.72 0.99 20.34
N LEU A 181 -6.08 0.84 19.07
CA LEU A 181 -7.28 1.43 18.49
C LEU A 181 -8.57 0.63 18.77
N LYS A 182 -8.49 -0.48 19.50
CA LYS A 182 -9.64 -1.33 19.83
C LYS A 182 -10.45 -1.76 18.59
N LEU A 183 -9.78 -2.33 17.60
CA LEU A 183 -10.41 -2.69 16.32
C LEU A 183 -11.19 -4.02 16.41
N GLY A 184 -12.31 -4.04 17.15
CA GLY A 184 -13.16 -5.22 17.34
C GLY A 184 -13.83 -5.75 16.05
N ASN A 185 -13.54 -5.16 14.91
CA ASN A 185 -13.98 -5.63 13.60
C ASN A 185 -12.91 -6.44 12.84
N ILE A 186 -11.80 -6.84 13.50
CA ILE A 186 -10.79 -7.74 12.96
C ILE A 186 -10.94 -9.13 13.56
N ILE A 187 -10.97 -10.15 12.71
CA ILE A 187 -11.00 -11.57 13.11
C ILE A 187 -9.99 -12.33 12.24
N TYR A 188 -8.84 -12.66 12.82
CA TYR A 188 -7.79 -13.40 12.13
C TYR A 188 -7.69 -14.84 12.64
N PHE A 189 -7.59 -15.79 11.72
CA PHE A 189 -7.22 -17.17 12.01
C PHE A 189 -5.71 -17.30 11.85
N TYR A 190 -5.05 -17.79 12.88
CA TYR A 190 -3.64 -18.16 12.82
C TYR A 190 -3.54 -19.65 12.53
N ASP A 191 -2.97 -20.01 11.37
CA ASP A 191 -2.65 -21.37 10.96
C ASP A 191 -1.43 -21.85 11.74
N ASP A 192 -1.68 -22.42 12.92
CA ASP A 192 -0.66 -22.92 13.84
C ASP A 192 -0.38 -24.40 13.52
N ASN A 193 0.39 -24.63 12.46
CA ASN A 193 0.73 -25.96 11.95
C ASN A 193 2.17 -26.40 12.29
N ASN A 194 2.96 -25.55 12.93
CA ASN A 194 4.34 -25.80 13.38
C ASN A 194 5.35 -26.10 12.27
N ILE A 195 5.08 -25.80 10.99
CA ILE A 195 5.98 -26.10 9.86
C ILE A 195 6.20 -24.85 8.99
N THR A 196 7.46 -24.61 8.68
CA THR A 196 7.93 -23.66 7.68
C THR A 196 8.68 -24.39 6.55
N ILE A 197 9.23 -23.63 5.59
CA ILE A 197 10.05 -24.19 4.49
C ILE A 197 11.28 -24.95 5.04
N GLU A 198 11.90 -24.44 6.10
CA GLU A 198 13.13 -25.04 6.69
C GLU A 198 12.83 -26.21 7.61
N GLY A 199 11.56 -26.43 7.99
CA GLY A 199 11.17 -27.52 8.89
C GLY A 199 10.28 -27.07 10.02
N ASN A 200 10.42 -27.70 11.19
CA ASN A 200 9.60 -27.40 12.35
C ASN A 200 9.90 -26.00 12.92
N THR A 201 8.86 -25.25 13.31
CA THR A 201 9.00 -23.91 13.86
C THR A 201 9.86 -23.84 15.13
N SER A 202 10.01 -24.95 15.86
CA SER A 202 10.84 -25.01 17.07
C SER A 202 12.31 -24.63 16.86
N ILE A 203 12.79 -24.60 15.61
CA ILE A 203 14.16 -24.17 15.29
C ILE A 203 14.33 -22.64 15.31
N THR A 204 13.23 -21.86 15.16
CA THR A 204 13.29 -20.40 15.05
C THR A 204 12.18 -19.66 15.79
N PHE A 205 11.07 -20.32 16.16
CA PHE A 205 9.87 -19.67 16.66
C PHE A 205 9.23 -20.46 17.81
N THR A 206 9.62 -20.12 19.04
CA THR A 206 9.23 -20.85 20.27
C THR A 206 8.50 -19.96 21.28
N GLU A 207 8.14 -18.75 20.89
CA GLU A 207 7.42 -17.82 21.74
C GLU A 207 5.97 -18.25 21.97
N ASN A 208 5.36 -17.72 23.03
CA ASN A 208 3.94 -17.92 23.29
C ASN A 208 3.11 -16.86 22.57
N THR A 209 2.63 -17.19 21.37
CA THR A 209 1.85 -16.28 20.51
C THR A 209 0.58 -15.80 21.21
N ALA A 210 -0.12 -16.66 21.98
CA ALA A 210 -1.31 -16.28 22.72
C ALA A 210 -1.02 -15.11 23.68
N LYS A 211 0.00 -15.27 24.55
CA LYS A 211 0.39 -14.23 25.50
C LYS A 211 0.86 -12.93 24.84
N ARG A 212 1.55 -13.06 23.69
CA ARG A 212 1.98 -11.89 22.91
C ARG A 212 0.78 -11.09 22.41
N PHE A 213 -0.23 -11.74 21.84
CA PHE A 213 -1.43 -11.07 21.35
C PHE A 213 -2.32 -10.54 22.50
N GLU A 214 -2.41 -11.25 23.62
CA GLU A 214 -3.03 -10.74 24.84
C GLU A 214 -2.35 -9.44 25.31
N ALA A 215 -1.01 -9.39 25.28
CA ALA A 215 -0.24 -8.18 25.65
C ALA A 215 -0.46 -7.01 24.68
N TYR A 216 -0.77 -7.28 23.39
CA TYR A 216 -1.23 -6.23 22.46
C TYR A 216 -2.68 -5.79 22.68
N GLY A 217 -3.42 -6.41 23.57
CA GLY A 217 -4.84 -6.07 23.85
C GLY A 217 -5.82 -6.79 22.94
N TRP A 218 -5.45 -7.89 22.30
CA TRP A 218 -6.33 -8.71 21.48
C TRP A 218 -7.13 -9.70 22.31
N GLN A 219 -8.33 -10.06 21.85
CA GLN A 219 -8.99 -11.30 22.25
C GLN A 219 -8.28 -12.47 21.60
N VAL A 220 -7.90 -13.46 22.40
CA VAL A 220 -7.27 -14.69 21.93
C VAL A 220 -8.23 -15.85 22.16
N LEU A 221 -8.52 -16.59 21.11
CA LEU A 221 -9.32 -17.82 21.13
C LEU A 221 -8.49 -18.96 20.54
N GLU A 222 -8.78 -20.19 20.97
CA GLU A 222 -8.10 -21.37 20.46
C GLU A 222 -9.12 -22.38 19.91
N THR A 223 -8.76 -23.05 18.81
CA THR A 223 -9.57 -24.11 18.21
C THR A 223 -8.71 -25.10 17.43
N SER A 224 -9.28 -26.26 17.10
CA SER A 224 -8.74 -27.13 16.06
C SER A 224 -9.32 -26.74 14.69
N ALA A 225 -8.52 -26.83 13.64
CA ALA A 225 -8.98 -26.60 12.27
C ALA A 225 -10.06 -27.59 11.81
N TYR A 226 -10.23 -28.72 12.52
CA TYR A 226 -11.11 -29.84 12.13
C TYR A 226 -12.34 -30.01 13.03
N ASP A 227 -12.45 -29.21 14.09
CA ASP A 227 -13.65 -29.18 14.93
C ASP A 227 -14.59 -28.04 14.45
N HIS A 228 -15.54 -28.42 13.57
CA HIS A 228 -16.45 -27.49 12.94
C HIS A 228 -17.31 -26.72 13.95
N ASP A 229 -17.73 -27.37 15.05
CA ASP A 229 -18.56 -26.71 16.07
C ASP A 229 -17.74 -25.75 16.92
N ALA A 230 -16.49 -26.09 17.23
CA ALA A 230 -15.56 -25.19 17.92
C ALA A 230 -15.21 -23.97 17.04
N ILE A 231 -14.97 -24.13 15.73
CA ILE A 231 -14.75 -23.03 14.79
C ILE A 231 -15.97 -22.08 14.77
N ARG A 232 -17.18 -22.61 14.65
CA ARG A 232 -18.41 -21.80 14.68
C ARG A 232 -18.57 -21.04 16.00
N LYS A 233 -18.25 -21.69 17.13
CA LYS A 233 -18.29 -21.08 18.45
C LYS A 233 -17.26 -19.94 18.56
N ALA A 234 -16.05 -20.16 18.10
CA ALA A 234 -14.97 -19.14 18.10
C ALA A 234 -15.36 -17.93 17.23
N LEU A 235 -15.87 -18.16 16.02
CA LEU A 235 -16.35 -17.09 15.13
C LEU A 235 -17.48 -16.26 15.76
N LYS A 236 -18.47 -16.90 16.38
CA LYS A 236 -19.56 -16.18 17.08
C LYS A 236 -19.04 -15.36 18.25
N SER A 237 -18.09 -15.91 19.03
CA SER A 237 -17.44 -15.19 20.13
C SER A 237 -16.64 -13.98 19.60
N ALA A 238 -15.89 -14.15 18.51
CA ALA A 238 -15.14 -13.09 17.87
C ALA A 238 -16.04 -11.97 17.31
N GLN A 239 -17.16 -12.32 16.67
CA GLN A 239 -18.13 -11.34 16.16
C GLN A 239 -18.88 -10.58 17.28
N ALA A 240 -19.00 -11.18 18.47
CA ALA A 240 -19.61 -10.53 19.64
C ALA A 240 -18.67 -9.52 20.32
N GLU A 241 -17.35 -9.70 20.20
CA GLU A 241 -16.34 -8.77 20.74
C GLU A 241 -16.32 -7.48 19.90
N LYS A 242 -16.42 -6.32 20.55
CA LYS A 242 -16.50 -5.02 19.86
C LYS A 242 -15.33 -4.09 20.17
N GLU A 243 -14.61 -4.37 21.26
CA GLU A 243 -13.55 -3.53 21.80
C GLU A 243 -12.14 -4.06 21.53
N LYS A 244 -12.03 -5.32 21.12
CA LYS A 244 -10.73 -5.96 20.89
C LYS A 244 -10.69 -6.63 19.52
N PRO A 245 -9.60 -6.46 18.76
CA PRO A 245 -9.36 -7.35 17.61
C PRO A 245 -9.21 -8.80 18.11
N THR A 246 -9.59 -9.77 17.29
CA THR A 246 -9.54 -11.19 17.68
C THR A 246 -8.54 -11.95 16.82
N ILE A 247 -7.70 -12.76 17.47
CA ILE A 247 -6.94 -13.82 16.83
C ILE A 247 -7.45 -15.18 17.31
N ILE A 248 -7.75 -16.09 16.37
CA ILE A 248 -8.17 -17.46 16.64
C ILE A 248 -6.98 -18.36 16.30
N ILE A 249 -6.25 -18.81 17.32
CA ILE A 249 -5.15 -19.76 17.18
C ILE A 249 -5.75 -21.09 16.78
N THR A 250 -5.44 -21.54 15.57
CA THR A 250 -6.09 -22.70 14.95
C THR A 250 -5.06 -23.78 14.75
N LYS A 251 -5.09 -24.78 15.63
CA LYS A 251 -4.23 -25.96 15.52
C LYS A 251 -4.58 -26.75 14.25
N SER A 252 -3.62 -26.83 13.35
CA SER A 252 -3.81 -27.48 12.06
C SER A 252 -2.67 -28.44 11.72
N HIS A 253 -2.81 -29.16 10.63
CA HIS A 253 -1.79 -30.05 10.06
C HIS A 253 -1.53 -29.63 8.63
N ILE A 254 -0.31 -29.17 8.33
CA ILE A 254 0.07 -28.83 6.96
C ILE A 254 -0.08 -30.06 6.06
N GLY A 255 -0.73 -29.90 4.88
CA GLY A 255 -0.94 -31.04 3.99
C GLY A 255 -1.95 -32.07 4.50
N PHE A 256 -2.92 -31.65 5.34
CA PHE A 256 -3.94 -32.52 5.90
C PHE A 256 -4.64 -33.37 4.82
N GLY A 257 -4.74 -34.66 5.05
CA GLY A 257 -5.30 -35.63 4.13
C GLY A 257 -4.27 -36.36 3.26
N SER A 258 -3.04 -35.87 3.16
CA SER A 258 -1.94 -36.58 2.50
C SER A 258 -1.42 -37.67 3.44
N PRO A 259 -1.40 -38.96 3.01
CA PRO A 259 -0.98 -40.05 3.89
C PRO A 259 0.49 -40.01 4.32
N HIS A 260 1.39 -39.54 3.43
CA HIS A 260 2.83 -39.63 3.65
C HIS A 260 3.54 -38.28 3.81
N LYS A 261 2.85 -37.15 3.46
CA LYS A 261 3.45 -35.81 3.47
C LYS A 261 2.85 -34.85 4.49
N VAL A 262 1.79 -35.25 5.21
CA VAL A 262 1.21 -34.45 6.30
C VAL A 262 2.30 -34.13 7.35
N ASP A 263 2.29 -32.89 7.87
CA ASP A 263 3.23 -32.39 8.88
C ASP A 263 4.71 -32.42 8.47
N THR A 264 4.99 -32.39 7.18
CA THR A 264 6.35 -32.30 6.65
C THR A 264 6.58 -30.97 5.92
N SER A 265 7.83 -30.49 5.91
CA SER A 265 8.22 -29.32 5.12
C SER A 265 8.12 -29.54 3.61
N GLU A 266 8.13 -30.80 3.14
CA GLU A 266 8.01 -31.15 1.73
C GLU A 266 6.68 -30.68 1.11
N VAL A 267 5.60 -30.66 1.89
CA VAL A 267 4.29 -30.22 1.40
C VAL A 267 4.10 -28.70 1.47
N HIS A 268 5.02 -27.99 2.09
CA HIS A 268 4.91 -26.54 2.23
C HIS A 268 4.89 -25.85 0.87
N GLY A 269 5.92 -26.03 0.05
CA GLY A 269 6.15 -25.28 -1.19
C GLY A 269 6.32 -26.13 -2.46
N SER A 270 5.93 -27.40 -2.43
CA SER A 270 6.07 -28.32 -3.55
C SER A 270 4.78 -29.10 -3.82
N PRO A 271 4.51 -29.50 -5.08
CA PRO A 271 3.41 -30.38 -5.40
C PRO A 271 3.50 -31.72 -4.64
N LEU A 272 2.35 -32.31 -4.36
CA LEU A 272 2.28 -33.63 -3.69
C LEU A 272 3.00 -34.74 -4.50
N GLY A 273 2.93 -34.65 -5.81
CA GLY A 273 3.24 -35.73 -6.74
C GLY A 273 1.97 -36.52 -7.11
N LYS A 274 1.95 -37.11 -8.29
CA LYS A 274 0.75 -37.76 -8.84
C LYS A 274 0.25 -38.91 -7.97
N GLU A 275 1.16 -39.75 -7.48
CA GLU A 275 0.82 -40.90 -6.66
C GLU A 275 0.25 -40.47 -5.31
N GLU A 276 0.91 -39.54 -4.63
CA GLU A 276 0.49 -39.01 -3.34
C GLU A 276 -0.87 -38.27 -3.46
N LEU A 277 -1.11 -37.56 -4.55
CA LEU A 277 -2.42 -36.93 -4.81
C LEU A 277 -3.54 -37.96 -4.97
N ILE A 278 -3.28 -39.09 -5.64
CA ILE A 278 -4.25 -40.20 -5.76
C ILE A 278 -4.54 -40.80 -4.39
N GLU A 279 -3.52 -41.06 -3.59
CA GLU A 279 -3.69 -41.60 -2.23
C GLU A 279 -4.41 -40.58 -1.32
N THR A 280 -4.11 -39.30 -1.45
CA THR A 280 -4.81 -38.20 -0.76
C THR A 280 -6.32 -38.21 -1.10
N LYS A 281 -6.68 -38.35 -2.38
CA LYS A 281 -8.09 -38.47 -2.80
C LYS A 281 -8.78 -39.66 -2.18
N LYS A 282 -8.15 -40.83 -2.19
CA LYS A 282 -8.70 -42.05 -1.55
C LYS A 282 -8.90 -41.80 -0.05
N ASN A 283 -7.92 -41.26 0.64
CA ASN A 283 -7.99 -40.97 2.08
C ASN A 283 -9.11 -40.00 2.44
N LEU A 284 -9.38 -39.03 1.57
CA LEU A 284 -10.46 -38.04 1.74
C LEU A 284 -11.82 -38.48 1.18
N GLY A 285 -11.93 -39.71 0.63
CA GLY A 285 -13.16 -40.21 0.05
C GLY A 285 -13.55 -39.59 -1.29
N PHE A 286 -12.55 -39.06 -2.06
CA PHE A 286 -12.78 -38.45 -3.36
C PHE A 286 -12.52 -39.39 -4.53
N PRO A 287 -13.23 -39.23 -5.67
CA PRO A 287 -13.00 -40.03 -6.87
C PRO A 287 -11.59 -39.81 -7.41
N THR A 288 -10.88 -40.90 -7.68
CA THR A 288 -9.49 -40.87 -8.18
C THR A 288 -9.40 -40.73 -9.70
N ASP A 289 -10.50 -41.00 -10.40
CA ASP A 289 -10.64 -40.94 -11.86
C ASP A 289 -11.12 -39.56 -12.38
N LYS A 290 -11.50 -38.66 -11.49
CA LYS A 290 -11.98 -37.32 -11.84
C LYS A 290 -11.02 -36.26 -11.36
N GLU A 291 -10.63 -35.32 -12.23
CA GLU A 291 -9.84 -34.14 -11.88
C GLU A 291 -10.71 -32.89 -11.78
N PHE A 292 -10.39 -32.00 -10.85
CA PHE A 292 -11.10 -30.75 -10.60
C PHE A 292 -12.62 -30.96 -10.41
N TYR A 293 -12.93 -31.99 -9.65
CA TYR A 293 -14.32 -32.41 -9.44
C TYR A 293 -14.94 -31.68 -8.25
N ILE A 294 -16.13 -31.15 -8.46
CA ILE A 294 -16.95 -30.54 -7.42
C ILE A 294 -18.24 -31.38 -7.30
N PRO A 295 -18.52 -31.99 -6.13
CA PRO A 295 -19.76 -32.70 -5.87
C PRO A 295 -20.99 -31.79 -6.03
N GLU A 296 -22.12 -32.34 -6.50
CA GLU A 296 -23.35 -31.56 -6.69
C GLU A 296 -23.89 -31.00 -5.37
N GLU A 297 -23.71 -31.72 -4.27
CA GLU A 297 -24.07 -31.28 -2.92
C GLU A 297 -23.31 -30.02 -2.49
N VAL A 298 -22.03 -29.93 -2.85
CA VAL A 298 -21.21 -28.74 -2.56
C VAL A 298 -21.65 -27.55 -3.43
N LYS A 299 -21.94 -27.78 -4.70
CA LYS A 299 -22.52 -26.73 -5.56
C LYS A 299 -23.82 -26.21 -4.98
N ALA A 300 -24.74 -27.11 -4.61
CA ALA A 300 -26.02 -26.74 -4.02
C ALA A 300 -25.87 -25.94 -2.72
N LEU A 301 -24.91 -26.31 -1.86
CA LEU A 301 -24.59 -25.56 -0.63
C LEU A 301 -24.24 -24.11 -0.94
N PHE A 302 -23.26 -23.88 -1.86
CA PHE A 302 -22.81 -22.54 -2.17
C PHE A 302 -23.80 -21.74 -3.02
N GLU A 303 -24.60 -22.39 -3.88
CA GLU A 303 -25.71 -21.75 -4.59
C GLU A 303 -26.79 -21.24 -3.62
N ALA A 304 -27.16 -22.06 -2.64
CA ALA A 304 -28.09 -21.65 -1.59
C ALA A 304 -27.54 -20.50 -0.75
N ARG A 305 -26.24 -20.54 -0.41
CA ARG A 305 -25.56 -19.46 0.29
C ARG A 305 -25.56 -18.17 -0.53
N LYS A 306 -25.18 -18.24 -1.81
CA LYS A 306 -25.19 -17.10 -2.73
C LYS A 306 -26.57 -16.46 -2.80
N LYS A 307 -27.63 -17.25 -2.92
CA LYS A 307 -29.01 -16.74 -2.94
C LYS A 307 -29.35 -15.96 -1.67
N SER A 308 -29.04 -16.50 -0.49
CA SER A 308 -29.24 -15.81 0.79
C SER A 308 -28.43 -14.50 0.88
N LEU A 309 -27.17 -14.49 0.42
CA LEU A 309 -26.32 -13.30 0.39
C LEU A 309 -26.86 -12.21 -0.54
N LEU A 310 -27.42 -12.58 -1.70
CA LEU A 310 -28.07 -11.65 -2.62
C LEU A 310 -29.36 -11.05 -2.02
N GLU A 311 -30.11 -11.81 -1.24
CA GLU A 311 -31.28 -11.29 -0.49
C GLU A 311 -30.83 -10.25 0.56
N ASN A 312 -29.76 -10.54 1.32
CA ASN A 312 -29.16 -9.59 2.28
C ASN A 312 -28.67 -8.32 1.59
N TYR A 313 -27.98 -8.46 0.45
CA TYR A 313 -27.51 -7.33 -0.35
C TYR A 313 -28.66 -6.43 -0.82
N LYS A 314 -29.74 -7.01 -1.38
CA LYS A 314 -30.91 -6.27 -1.82
C LYS A 314 -31.62 -5.52 -0.68
N LYS A 315 -31.70 -6.16 0.49
CA LYS A 315 -32.23 -5.49 1.68
C LYS A 315 -31.38 -4.27 2.03
N TRP A 316 -30.05 -4.44 2.15
CA TRP A 316 -29.14 -3.35 2.42
C TRP A 316 -29.21 -2.24 1.36
N GLU A 317 -29.29 -2.57 0.08
CA GLU A 317 -29.37 -1.61 -1.04
C GLU A 317 -30.63 -0.74 -0.95
N ASN A 318 -31.77 -1.34 -0.57
CA ASN A 318 -32.99 -0.60 -0.31
C ASN A 318 -32.86 0.34 0.90
N GLU A 319 -32.34 -0.16 2.03
CA GLU A 319 -32.09 0.65 3.22
C GLU A 319 -31.10 1.80 2.93
N PHE A 320 -30.05 1.53 2.20
CA PHE A 320 -29.06 2.54 1.78
C PHE A 320 -29.69 3.61 0.85
N SER A 321 -30.59 3.20 -0.02
CA SER A 321 -31.32 4.12 -0.89
C SER A 321 -32.26 5.05 -0.11
N VAL A 322 -32.90 4.56 0.97
CA VAL A 322 -33.68 5.38 1.90
C VAL A 322 -32.77 6.32 2.67
N TRP A 323 -31.69 5.78 3.25
CA TRP A 323 -30.70 6.56 4.00
C TRP A 323 -30.14 7.74 3.18
N LYS A 324 -29.83 7.52 1.89
CA LYS A 324 -29.35 8.60 1.00
C LYS A 324 -30.34 9.75 0.85
N LYS A 325 -31.62 9.45 0.81
CA LYS A 325 -32.69 10.47 0.69
C LYS A 325 -32.86 11.26 2.00
N GLU A 326 -32.78 10.56 3.13
CA GLU A 326 -32.97 11.15 4.45
C GLU A 326 -31.72 11.93 4.92
N ASN A 327 -30.54 11.58 4.41
CA ASN A 327 -29.26 12.14 4.82
C ASN A 327 -28.46 12.71 3.63
N ALA A 328 -29.10 13.55 2.79
CA ALA A 328 -28.55 14.01 1.52
C ALA A 328 -27.12 14.59 1.63
N ALA A 329 -26.83 15.38 2.68
CA ALA A 329 -25.50 15.97 2.88
C ALA A 329 -24.43 14.91 3.22
N LYS A 330 -24.75 13.92 4.08
CA LYS A 330 -23.86 12.79 4.37
C LYS A 330 -23.66 11.90 3.14
N ALA A 331 -24.73 11.69 2.36
CA ALA A 331 -24.67 10.90 1.13
C ALA A 331 -23.77 11.55 0.08
N ASP A 332 -23.85 12.86 -0.12
CA ASP A 332 -22.96 13.64 -1.00
C ASP A 332 -21.49 13.48 -0.57
N LEU A 333 -21.20 13.59 0.73
CA LEU A 333 -19.85 13.40 1.26
C LEU A 333 -19.34 11.96 1.06
N TYR A 334 -20.19 10.96 1.26
CA TYR A 334 -19.85 9.56 1.02
C TYR A 334 -19.53 9.30 -0.46
N GLU A 335 -20.39 9.76 -1.36
CA GLU A 335 -20.23 9.61 -2.82
C GLU A 335 -18.99 10.37 -3.33
N LYS A 336 -18.73 11.58 -2.83
CA LYS A 336 -17.50 12.34 -3.12
C LYS A 336 -16.25 11.58 -2.65
N GLY A 337 -16.30 10.97 -1.47
CA GLY A 337 -15.22 10.14 -0.98
C GLY A 337 -14.98 8.95 -1.91
N MET A 338 -16.01 8.17 -2.21
CA MET A 338 -15.92 6.96 -3.04
C MET A 338 -15.51 7.24 -4.48
N SER A 339 -15.90 8.39 -5.06
CA SER A 339 -15.51 8.81 -6.41
C SER A 339 -14.12 9.44 -6.49
N GLY A 340 -13.50 9.77 -5.33
CA GLY A 340 -12.24 10.51 -5.29
C GLY A 340 -12.35 11.95 -5.77
N TRP A 341 -13.54 12.55 -5.62
CA TRP A 341 -13.86 13.91 -6.04
C TRP A 341 -12.87 14.95 -5.49
N LEU A 342 -12.59 15.97 -6.29
CA LEU A 342 -11.80 17.15 -5.95
C LEU A 342 -12.46 18.40 -6.52
N PRO A 343 -12.30 19.58 -5.87
CA PRO A 343 -12.73 20.85 -6.44
C PRO A 343 -12.01 21.15 -7.76
N GLU A 344 -12.71 21.73 -8.74
CA GLU A 344 -12.11 22.07 -10.04
C GLU A 344 -10.96 23.07 -9.94
N ASN A 345 -11.07 24.04 -9.03
CA ASN A 345 -10.07 25.09 -8.79
C ASN A 345 -9.01 24.70 -7.74
N ILE A 346 -8.85 23.40 -7.42
CA ILE A 346 -8.00 22.98 -6.32
C ILE A 346 -6.55 23.49 -6.50
N PHE A 347 -5.96 23.43 -7.68
CA PHE A 347 -4.58 23.88 -7.90
C PHE A 347 -4.40 25.37 -7.58
N GLU A 348 -5.33 26.22 -8.00
CA GLU A 348 -5.32 27.65 -7.72
C GLU A 348 -5.38 27.94 -6.21
N GLU A 349 -6.22 27.19 -5.49
CA GLU A 349 -6.32 27.31 -4.03
C GLU A 349 -5.04 26.85 -3.31
N LEU A 350 -4.39 25.78 -3.82
CA LEU A 350 -3.11 25.33 -3.29
C LEU A 350 -1.98 26.33 -3.55
N LEU A 351 -1.94 26.96 -4.72
CA LEU A 351 -0.99 28.03 -5.04
C LEU A 351 -1.15 29.23 -4.08
N LYS A 352 -2.39 29.67 -3.85
CA LYS A 352 -2.68 30.74 -2.88
C LYS A 352 -2.20 30.37 -1.48
N ALA A 353 -2.45 29.14 -1.03
CA ALA A 353 -2.04 28.68 0.29
C ALA A 353 -0.52 28.54 0.44
N ALA A 354 0.18 28.09 -0.60
CA ALA A 354 1.63 28.00 -0.63
C ALA A 354 2.30 29.36 -0.44
N GLY A 355 1.71 30.41 -1.04
CA GLY A 355 2.25 31.78 -1.01
C GLY A 355 3.46 31.94 -1.93
N THR A 356 4.19 33.05 -1.73
CA THR A 356 5.33 33.43 -2.57
C THR A 356 6.64 33.60 -1.77
N GLU A 357 6.62 33.35 -0.48
CA GLU A 357 7.79 33.61 0.38
C GLU A 357 8.77 32.43 0.34
N ALA A 358 10.05 32.76 0.39
CA ALA A 358 11.12 31.78 0.57
C ALA A 358 11.00 31.08 1.92
N ASN A 359 10.90 29.75 1.90
CA ASN A 359 10.82 28.93 3.12
C ASN A 359 11.32 27.51 2.85
N ALA A 360 11.44 26.69 3.89
CA ALA A 360 11.61 25.25 3.73
C ALA A 360 10.35 24.63 3.06
N THR A 361 10.54 23.74 2.08
CA THR A 361 9.38 23.19 1.36
C THR A 361 8.47 22.36 2.27
N ARG A 362 8.97 21.75 3.37
CA ARG A 362 8.11 21.14 4.41
C ARG A 362 7.17 22.16 5.08
N SER A 363 7.63 23.39 5.31
CA SER A 363 6.81 24.43 5.92
C SER A 363 5.78 25.00 4.94
N ILE A 364 6.13 25.09 3.66
CA ILE A 364 5.19 25.42 2.58
C ILE A 364 4.14 24.32 2.44
N SER A 365 4.58 23.07 2.39
CA SER A 365 3.69 21.89 2.36
C SER A 365 2.69 21.88 3.53
N SER A 366 3.12 22.31 4.72
CA SER A 366 2.21 22.47 5.86
C SER A 366 1.05 23.42 5.58
N LYS A 367 1.31 24.57 4.94
CA LYS A 367 0.25 25.50 4.55
C LYS A 367 -0.70 24.88 3.52
N VAL A 368 -0.13 24.17 2.55
CA VAL A 368 -0.88 23.45 1.50
C VAL A 368 -1.74 22.35 2.11
N ILE A 369 -1.23 21.54 3.05
CA ILE A 369 -2.00 20.49 3.74
C ILE A 369 -3.21 21.08 4.49
N GLN A 370 -3.07 22.23 5.17
CA GLN A 370 -4.23 22.87 5.83
C GLN A 370 -5.33 23.19 4.80
N LYS A 371 -4.96 23.72 3.63
CA LYS A 371 -5.92 24.04 2.58
C LYS A 371 -6.54 22.78 1.97
N ILE A 372 -5.75 21.74 1.75
CA ILE A 372 -6.27 20.43 1.30
C ILE A 372 -7.29 19.89 2.32
N ALA A 373 -6.96 19.94 3.60
CA ALA A 373 -7.84 19.45 4.66
C ALA A 373 -9.19 20.24 4.73
N GLU A 374 -9.17 21.52 4.39
CA GLU A 374 -10.38 22.33 4.27
C GLU A 374 -11.23 21.92 3.05
N LEU A 375 -10.61 21.71 1.89
CA LEU A 375 -11.29 21.52 0.61
C LEU A 375 -11.64 20.05 0.30
N VAL A 376 -10.89 19.09 0.86
CA VAL A 376 -11.00 17.65 0.55
C VAL A 376 -11.44 16.89 1.81
N PRO A 377 -12.75 16.65 1.99
CA PRO A 377 -13.28 16.11 3.24
C PRO A 377 -12.77 14.72 3.61
N ASN A 378 -12.36 13.94 2.63
CA ASN A 378 -11.90 12.55 2.79
C ASN A 378 -10.37 12.41 2.84
N ILE A 379 -9.59 13.52 2.90
CA ILE A 379 -8.16 13.43 3.16
C ILE A 379 -7.94 13.01 4.62
N ILE A 380 -7.08 12.04 4.83
CA ILE A 380 -6.62 11.57 6.13
C ILE A 380 -5.12 11.31 6.05
N GLY A 381 -4.43 11.40 7.14
CA GLY A 381 -3.00 11.08 7.14
C GLY A 381 -2.33 11.37 8.47
N GLY A 382 -1.03 11.16 8.52
CA GLY A 382 -0.26 11.38 9.74
C GLY A 382 1.21 11.07 9.56
N SER A 383 1.90 10.80 10.66
CA SER A 383 3.33 10.51 10.62
C SER A 383 3.73 9.39 11.58
N ALA A 384 4.90 8.82 11.32
CA ALA A 384 5.57 7.88 12.22
C ALA A 384 6.30 8.66 13.34
N ASP A 385 5.52 9.27 14.24
CA ASP A 385 5.97 10.06 15.41
C ASP A 385 6.81 11.31 15.09
N LEU A 386 6.77 11.81 13.86
CA LEU A 386 7.59 12.93 13.39
C LEU A 386 6.77 14.17 12.98
N SER A 387 5.48 14.23 13.31
CA SER A 387 4.57 15.31 12.90
C SER A 387 5.09 16.73 13.16
N PRO A 388 5.70 17.05 14.33
CA PRO A 388 6.26 18.37 14.56
C PRO A 388 7.42 18.73 13.62
N SER A 389 8.21 17.73 13.20
CA SER A 389 9.35 17.93 12.29
C SER A 389 8.97 17.90 10.83
N THR A 390 8.02 17.03 10.45
CA THR A 390 7.53 16.92 9.08
C THR A 390 6.49 17.98 8.74
N ASN A 391 5.91 18.64 9.74
CA ASN A 391 4.87 19.67 9.62
C ASN A 391 3.58 19.17 8.92
N THR A 392 3.17 17.92 9.18
CA THR A 392 2.07 17.26 8.45
C THR A 392 0.75 17.16 9.23
N TYR A 393 0.67 17.73 10.43
CA TYR A 393 -0.54 17.72 11.25
C TYR A 393 -1.61 18.69 10.72
N MET A 394 -2.83 18.21 10.50
CA MET A 394 -3.99 19.00 10.08
C MET A 394 -4.64 19.65 11.30
N LYS A 395 -4.31 20.92 11.55
CA LYS A 395 -4.59 21.64 12.81
C LYS A 395 -6.07 21.76 13.20
N ALA A 396 -6.95 21.82 12.18
CA ALA A 396 -8.40 21.96 12.38
C ALA A 396 -9.12 20.64 12.72
N PHE A 397 -8.41 19.51 12.74
CA PHE A 397 -9.01 18.19 12.88
C PHE A 397 -8.39 17.40 14.03
N ALA A 398 -9.24 16.68 14.75
CA ALA A 398 -8.83 15.81 15.84
C ALA A 398 -7.97 14.62 15.36
N PRO A 399 -7.17 14.01 16.24
CA PRO A 399 -6.53 12.73 15.96
C PRO A 399 -7.54 11.59 15.89
N VAL A 400 -7.20 10.53 15.16
CA VAL A 400 -7.84 9.22 15.28
C VAL A 400 -7.32 8.56 16.55
N ALA A 401 -8.23 8.12 17.41
CA ALA A 401 -7.92 7.52 18.70
C ALA A 401 -8.94 6.42 19.02
N PRO A 402 -8.73 5.59 20.04
CA PRO A 402 -9.76 4.66 20.51
C PRO A 402 -11.09 5.41 20.72
N ASP A 403 -12.17 4.87 20.17
CA ASP A 403 -13.53 5.42 20.23
C ASP A 403 -13.72 6.83 19.59
N GLN A 404 -12.73 7.33 18.83
CA GLN A 404 -12.74 8.63 18.14
C GLN A 404 -12.25 8.48 16.69
N PHE A 405 -13.07 7.85 15.85
CA PHE A 405 -12.74 7.57 14.44
C PHE A 405 -13.19 8.66 13.44
N GLU A 406 -13.82 9.75 13.89
CA GLU A 406 -14.14 10.92 13.09
C GLU A 406 -12.90 11.76 12.74
N GLY A 407 -11.83 11.60 13.50
CA GLY A 407 -10.57 12.30 13.32
C GLY A 407 -9.95 12.11 11.94
N ARG A 408 -8.94 12.94 11.62
CA ARG A 408 -8.22 12.85 10.34
C ARG A 408 -6.72 12.70 10.49
N ASN A 409 -6.18 12.95 11.68
CA ASN A 409 -4.76 12.84 11.97
C ASN A 409 -4.44 11.47 12.59
N PHE A 410 -3.50 10.75 11.99
CA PHE A 410 -2.98 9.50 12.54
C PHE A 410 -1.66 9.71 13.28
N HIS A 411 -1.57 9.12 14.46
CA HIS A 411 -0.32 8.94 15.19
C HIS A 411 0.09 7.46 15.08
N PHE A 412 0.89 7.14 14.04
CA PHE A 412 1.31 5.76 13.80
C PHE A 412 2.34 5.27 14.82
N GLY A 413 2.96 6.19 15.57
CA GLY A 413 4.14 5.91 16.39
C GLY A 413 5.37 5.64 15.52
N ILE A 414 6.47 5.22 16.11
CA ILE A 414 7.71 4.88 15.38
C ILE A 414 7.53 3.50 14.73
N ARG A 415 6.73 3.48 13.62
CA ARG A 415 6.30 2.27 12.91
C ARG A 415 6.08 2.58 11.42
N GLU A 416 7.14 2.91 10.71
CA GLU A 416 7.09 3.30 9.30
C GLU A 416 6.55 2.18 8.41
N HIS A 417 6.95 0.92 8.69
CA HIS A 417 6.54 -0.23 7.90
C HIS A 417 5.03 -0.46 8.01
N ALA A 418 4.50 -0.51 9.24
CA ALA A 418 3.05 -0.61 9.44
C ALA A 418 2.32 0.61 8.88
N MET A 419 2.81 1.84 9.11
CA MET A 419 2.20 3.06 8.56
C MET A 419 1.91 2.91 7.07
N GLY A 420 2.92 2.54 6.27
CA GLY A 420 2.74 2.40 4.83
C GLY A 420 1.77 1.28 4.45
N SER A 421 1.77 0.15 5.18
CA SER A 421 0.86 -0.97 4.89
C SER A 421 -0.58 -0.69 5.34
N LEU A 422 -0.78 -0.02 6.48
CA LEU A 422 -2.08 0.47 6.91
C LEU A 422 -2.67 1.45 5.88
N MET A 423 -1.83 2.36 5.34
CA MET A 423 -2.23 3.25 4.25
C MET A 423 -2.74 2.46 3.04
N ASN A 424 -2.00 1.43 2.63
CA ASN A 424 -2.44 0.55 1.52
C ASN A 424 -3.81 -0.07 1.83
N GLY A 425 -4.01 -0.58 3.04
CA GLY A 425 -5.29 -1.13 3.47
C GLY A 425 -6.44 -0.12 3.46
N MET A 426 -6.21 1.10 3.95
CA MET A 426 -7.20 2.18 3.92
C MET A 426 -7.58 2.60 2.50
N ILE A 427 -6.60 2.65 1.58
CA ILE A 427 -6.85 2.97 0.17
C ILE A 427 -7.64 1.84 -0.52
N LEU A 428 -7.27 0.58 -0.27
CA LEU A 428 -7.97 -0.60 -0.80
C LEU A 428 -9.42 -0.69 -0.31
N TYR A 429 -9.68 -0.26 0.91
CA TYR A 429 -11.04 -0.14 1.44
C TYR A 429 -11.87 0.84 0.63
N GLY A 430 -11.30 1.97 0.26
CA GLY A 430 -11.92 3.04 -0.52
C GLY A 430 -12.48 4.19 0.32
N GLY A 431 -12.87 5.26 -0.35
CA GLY A 431 -13.48 6.43 0.28
C GLY A 431 -12.51 7.46 0.86
N PHE A 432 -11.22 7.16 0.94
CA PHE A 432 -10.22 8.04 1.54
C PHE A 432 -9.06 8.33 0.60
N LYS A 433 -8.53 9.56 0.68
CA LYS A 433 -7.21 9.92 0.19
C LYS A 433 -6.26 9.90 1.38
N VAL A 434 -5.17 9.13 1.28
CA VAL A 434 -4.32 8.82 2.44
C VAL A 434 -2.90 9.29 2.21
N PHE A 435 -2.34 10.03 3.18
CA PHE A 435 -0.92 10.34 3.21
C PHE A 435 -0.23 9.85 4.48
N GLY A 436 1.04 9.50 4.37
CA GLY A 436 1.90 9.16 5.51
C GLY A 436 3.24 9.87 5.41
N SER A 437 3.80 10.26 6.53
CA SER A 437 5.00 11.07 6.59
C SER A 437 6.05 10.52 7.55
N THR A 438 7.29 10.61 7.10
CA THR A 438 8.49 10.38 7.91
C THR A 438 9.68 11.14 7.29
N PHE A 439 10.89 11.02 7.85
CA PHE A 439 12.10 11.50 7.17
C PHE A 439 12.45 10.61 5.98
N LEU A 440 13.05 11.18 4.95
CA LEU A 440 13.35 10.43 3.72
C LEU A 440 14.26 9.22 3.99
N VAL A 441 15.25 9.35 4.88
CA VAL A 441 16.13 8.23 5.26
C VAL A 441 15.34 7.03 5.81
N PHE A 442 14.23 7.25 6.50
CA PHE A 442 13.39 6.19 7.06
C PHE A 442 12.43 5.58 6.05
N SER A 443 12.42 6.04 4.79
CA SER A 443 11.77 5.32 3.70
C SER A 443 12.34 3.92 3.49
N ASP A 444 13.55 3.64 3.99
CA ASP A 444 14.16 2.29 3.99
C ASP A 444 13.31 1.28 4.75
N TYR A 445 12.69 1.69 5.87
CA TYR A 445 11.74 0.83 6.60
C TYR A 445 10.42 0.61 5.85
N MET A 446 10.10 1.44 4.85
CA MET A 446 8.85 1.41 4.08
C MET A 446 8.99 0.75 2.72
N ARG A 447 10.16 0.38 2.29
CA ARG A 447 10.43 -0.07 0.92
C ARG A 447 9.48 -1.19 0.43
N PRO A 448 9.20 -2.27 1.21
CA PRO A 448 8.27 -3.32 0.78
C PRO A 448 6.86 -2.78 0.51
N VAL A 449 6.36 -1.90 1.37
CA VAL A 449 4.98 -1.37 1.26
C VAL A 449 4.84 -0.37 0.13
N VAL A 450 5.86 0.47 -0.14
CA VAL A 450 5.90 1.36 -1.31
C VAL A 450 5.88 0.55 -2.60
N ARG A 451 6.65 -0.54 -2.66
CA ARG A 451 6.68 -1.45 -3.81
C ARG A 451 5.33 -2.13 -4.01
N LEU A 452 4.65 -2.58 -2.95
CA LEU A 452 3.33 -3.19 -3.05
C LEU A 452 2.24 -2.17 -3.43
N ALA A 453 2.28 -0.96 -2.90
CA ALA A 453 1.41 0.13 -3.34
C ALA A 453 1.54 0.36 -4.86
N SER A 454 2.77 0.37 -5.34
CA SER A 454 3.06 0.53 -6.77
C SER A 454 2.56 -0.65 -7.62
N LEU A 455 2.78 -1.89 -7.16
CA LEU A 455 2.32 -3.10 -7.84
C LEU A 455 0.79 -3.15 -7.94
N MET A 456 0.10 -2.75 -6.87
CA MET A 456 -1.37 -2.64 -6.81
C MET A 456 -1.91 -1.36 -7.44
N LYS A 457 -1.04 -0.47 -7.93
CA LYS A 457 -1.38 0.84 -8.51
C LYS A 457 -2.16 1.75 -7.55
N LEU A 458 -1.88 1.68 -6.25
CA LEU A 458 -2.58 2.48 -5.24
C LEU A 458 -2.08 3.93 -5.23
N PRO A 459 -2.96 4.94 -5.19
CA PRO A 459 -2.60 6.34 -5.14
C PRO A 459 -2.21 6.78 -3.70
N ALA A 460 -1.24 6.10 -3.11
CA ALA A 460 -0.70 6.44 -1.80
C ALA A 460 0.18 7.70 -1.90
N ILE A 461 0.06 8.60 -0.92
CA ILE A 461 0.86 9.82 -0.87
C ILE A 461 1.88 9.69 0.25
N TYR A 462 3.15 9.63 -0.10
CA TYR A 462 4.25 9.62 0.85
C TYR A 462 4.86 11.02 0.94
N VAL A 463 4.92 11.58 2.15
CA VAL A 463 5.52 12.90 2.42
C VAL A 463 6.81 12.68 3.18
N PHE A 464 7.93 12.68 2.44
CA PHE A 464 9.26 12.48 2.98
C PHE A 464 9.96 13.82 3.14
N THR A 465 10.31 14.19 4.37
CA THR A 465 11.06 15.41 4.65
C THR A 465 12.52 15.11 4.95
N HIS A 466 13.36 16.15 5.10
CA HIS A 466 14.80 15.98 5.37
C HIS A 466 15.49 15.28 4.18
N ASP A 467 15.43 15.96 3.04
CA ASP A 467 15.60 15.43 1.69
C ASP A 467 17.02 15.06 1.27
N SER A 468 18.06 15.56 1.97
CA SER A 468 19.47 15.46 1.53
C SER A 468 20.47 15.63 2.67
N ILE A 469 21.75 15.75 2.36
CA ILE A 469 22.82 16.10 3.34
C ILE A 469 22.54 17.42 4.08
N PHE A 470 21.66 18.27 3.54
CA PHE A 470 21.29 19.55 4.16
C PHE A 470 20.34 19.39 5.36
N VAL A 471 20.05 18.17 5.80
CA VAL A 471 19.59 17.87 7.15
C VAL A 471 20.50 18.50 8.19
N GLY A 472 21.80 18.49 7.93
CA GLY A 472 22.76 19.24 8.73
C GLY A 472 23.35 18.43 9.88
N GLU A 473 23.22 18.95 11.08
CA GLU A 473 23.92 18.53 12.29
C GLU A 473 23.63 17.08 12.71
N ASP A 474 22.45 16.54 12.37
CA ASP A 474 22.07 15.16 12.68
C ASP A 474 23.01 14.12 12.01
N GLY A 475 23.67 14.50 10.92
CA GLY A 475 24.74 13.75 10.30
C GLY A 475 24.28 12.54 9.45
N PRO A 476 25.24 11.67 9.08
CA PRO A 476 25.05 10.64 8.05
C PRO A 476 23.89 9.66 8.30
N THR A 477 23.56 9.37 9.55
CA THR A 477 22.44 8.45 9.89
C THR A 477 21.06 9.01 9.53
N HIS A 478 20.97 10.33 9.30
CA HIS A 478 19.71 11.03 8.97
C HIS A 478 19.77 11.71 7.61
N GLN A 479 20.92 11.66 6.92
CA GLN A 479 21.16 12.31 5.63
C GLN A 479 20.96 11.31 4.49
N PRO A 480 19.87 11.37 3.73
CA PRO A 480 19.65 10.49 2.58
C PRO A 480 20.64 10.81 1.45
N ILE A 481 21.18 9.78 0.83
CA ILE A 481 22.13 9.85 -0.29
C ILE A 481 21.58 9.09 -1.50
N GLU A 482 21.29 7.79 -1.34
CA GLU A 482 20.78 6.91 -2.39
C GLU A 482 19.24 6.88 -2.47
N HIS A 483 18.54 7.37 -1.48
CA HIS A 483 17.09 7.19 -1.30
C HIS A 483 16.25 7.73 -2.46
N VAL A 484 16.61 8.90 -3.00
CA VAL A 484 15.90 9.49 -4.16
C VAL A 484 16.00 8.58 -5.39
N PRO A 485 17.20 8.17 -5.85
CA PRO A 485 17.33 7.20 -6.93
C PRO A 485 16.69 5.85 -6.66
N VAL A 486 16.74 5.36 -5.41
CA VAL A 486 16.12 4.09 -5.03
C VAL A 486 14.59 4.14 -5.16
N LEU A 487 13.95 5.24 -4.77
CA LEU A 487 12.51 5.43 -4.97
C LEU A 487 12.17 5.52 -6.47
N ARG A 488 12.96 6.26 -7.26
CA ARG A 488 12.82 6.36 -8.72
C ARG A 488 13.00 5.02 -9.44
N ALA A 489 13.74 4.08 -8.86
CA ALA A 489 13.96 2.75 -9.41
C ALA A 489 12.75 1.80 -9.24
N ILE A 490 11.77 2.12 -8.39
CA ILE A 490 10.56 1.31 -8.23
C ILE A 490 9.60 1.66 -9.37
N PRO A 491 9.19 0.70 -10.23
CA PRO A 491 8.24 0.97 -11.31
C PRO A 491 6.96 1.64 -10.81
N ASN A 492 6.39 2.56 -11.58
CA ASN A 492 5.15 3.29 -11.29
C ASN A 492 5.15 4.18 -10.03
N VAL A 493 6.25 4.33 -9.32
CA VAL A 493 6.39 5.37 -8.29
C VAL A 493 6.71 6.69 -8.96
N THR A 494 5.96 7.73 -8.62
CA THR A 494 6.28 9.11 -9.05
C THR A 494 6.99 9.83 -7.91
N VAL A 495 8.21 10.29 -8.15
CA VAL A 495 9.00 11.05 -7.16
C VAL A 495 8.98 12.53 -7.53
N ILE A 496 8.56 13.40 -6.60
CA ILE A 496 8.52 14.84 -6.82
C ILE A 496 9.33 15.53 -5.72
N ARG A 497 10.39 16.25 -6.11
CA ARG A 497 11.28 17.01 -5.20
C ARG A 497 11.19 18.49 -5.51
N PRO A 498 10.23 19.22 -4.89
CA PRO A 498 9.95 20.61 -5.22
C PRO A 498 11.03 21.57 -4.71
N ALA A 499 11.28 22.63 -5.49
CA ALA A 499 12.26 23.66 -5.21
C ALA A 499 11.70 24.92 -4.53
N ASP A 500 10.37 25.13 -4.58
CA ASP A 500 9.72 26.33 -4.06
C ASP A 500 8.24 26.14 -3.74
N ALA A 501 7.51 27.25 -3.55
CA ALA A 501 6.10 27.27 -3.22
C ALA A 501 5.23 26.77 -4.38
N ILE A 502 5.54 27.17 -5.62
CA ILE A 502 4.78 26.77 -6.81
C ILE A 502 4.93 25.27 -7.03
N GLU A 503 6.14 24.78 -7.02
CA GLU A 503 6.40 23.34 -7.20
C GLU A 503 5.83 22.50 -6.04
N THR A 504 5.83 23.04 -4.80
CA THR A 504 5.21 22.33 -3.66
C THR A 504 3.69 22.22 -3.84
N ALA A 505 3.02 23.29 -4.29
CA ALA A 505 1.59 23.24 -4.60
C ALA A 505 1.31 22.29 -5.77
N ALA A 506 2.14 22.32 -6.83
CA ALA A 506 2.03 21.42 -7.98
C ALA A 506 2.23 19.96 -7.58
N ALA A 507 3.19 19.64 -6.69
CA ALA A 507 3.44 18.30 -6.18
C ALA A 507 2.20 17.72 -5.45
N TRP A 508 1.60 18.50 -4.57
CA TRP A 508 0.37 18.11 -3.89
C TRP A 508 -0.81 17.96 -4.84
N ASN A 509 -0.99 18.92 -5.78
CA ASN A 509 -2.02 18.83 -6.79
C ASN A 509 -1.89 17.56 -7.63
N TYR A 510 -0.68 17.27 -8.10
CA TYR A 510 -0.40 16.03 -8.83
C TYR A 510 -0.74 14.78 -8.00
N ALA A 511 -0.32 14.74 -6.74
CA ALA A 511 -0.58 13.62 -5.84
C ALA A 511 -2.07 13.41 -5.57
N LEU A 512 -2.85 14.48 -5.43
CA LEU A 512 -4.31 14.41 -5.24
C LEU A 512 -5.04 13.93 -6.49
N LEU A 513 -4.58 14.31 -7.68
CA LEU A 513 -5.17 13.93 -8.98
C LEU A 513 -4.77 12.50 -9.40
N GLN A 514 -3.70 11.95 -8.81
CA GLN A 514 -3.21 10.62 -9.18
C GLN A 514 -4.24 9.54 -8.83
N LYS A 515 -4.48 8.64 -9.79
CA LYS A 515 -5.42 7.50 -9.66
C LYS A 515 -4.71 6.16 -9.61
N GLU A 516 -3.54 6.06 -10.23
CA GLU A 516 -2.78 4.82 -10.37
C GLU A 516 -1.31 5.03 -9.97
N GLY A 517 -0.87 4.33 -8.95
CA GLY A 517 0.50 4.39 -8.45
C GLY A 517 0.76 5.47 -7.39
N PRO A 518 1.71 5.23 -6.50
CA PRO A 518 2.02 6.12 -5.40
C PRO A 518 2.86 7.33 -5.83
N VAL A 519 2.73 8.41 -5.06
CA VAL A 519 3.52 9.64 -5.20
C VAL A 519 4.35 9.87 -3.94
N ALA A 520 5.65 10.04 -4.10
CA ALA A 520 6.57 10.45 -3.04
C ALA A 520 6.94 11.94 -3.21
N ILE A 521 6.45 12.77 -2.29
CA ILE A 521 6.78 14.20 -2.22
C ILE A 521 7.97 14.36 -1.28
N ILE A 522 9.10 14.83 -1.79
CA ILE A 522 10.36 14.93 -1.05
C ILE A 522 10.65 16.40 -0.72
N LEU A 523 10.72 16.73 0.57
CA LEU A 523 10.69 18.09 1.09
C LEU A 523 11.94 18.42 1.91
N THR A 524 12.41 19.65 1.80
CA THR A 524 13.59 20.14 2.52
C THR A 524 13.31 20.41 4.00
N ARG A 525 14.35 20.23 4.85
CA ARG A 525 14.38 20.74 6.23
C ARG A 525 14.76 22.22 6.28
N GLN A 526 15.79 22.58 5.52
CA GLN A 526 16.33 23.94 5.47
C GLN A 526 15.46 24.85 4.60
N LYS A 527 15.56 26.14 4.87
CA LYS A 527 14.99 27.19 4.02
C LYS A 527 15.70 27.18 2.66
N ILE A 528 14.92 27.32 1.59
CA ILE A 528 15.40 27.48 0.22
C ILE A 528 15.34 28.97 -0.14
N ASP A 529 16.31 29.45 -0.92
CA ASP A 529 16.31 30.80 -1.43
C ASP A 529 15.13 31.01 -2.40
N PHE A 530 14.69 32.26 -2.49
CA PHE A 530 13.60 32.65 -3.38
C PHE A 530 13.99 32.43 -4.86
N ILE A 531 13.07 31.85 -5.61
CA ILE A 531 13.18 31.69 -7.05
C ILE A 531 12.23 32.71 -7.71
N ASP A 532 12.81 33.63 -8.47
CA ASP A 532 12.06 34.60 -9.26
C ASP A 532 11.68 33.97 -10.62
N HIS A 533 10.42 33.68 -10.78
CA HIS A 533 9.87 33.13 -12.03
C HIS A 533 9.48 34.22 -13.04
N GLY A 534 9.50 35.50 -12.63
CA GLY A 534 8.98 36.60 -13.42
C GLY A 534 7.43 36.66 -13.46
N PRO A 535 6.87 37.81 -13.91
CA PRO A 535 5.43 38.06 -13.82
C PRO A 535 4.57 37.21 -14.79
N ASP A 536 5.16 36.75 -15.89
CA ASP A 536 4.46 36.01 -16.95
C ASP A 536 4.58 34.47 -16.80
N PHE A 537 5.11 34.01 -15.67
CA PHE A 537 5.31 32.58 -15.45
C PHE A 537 3.96 31.86 -15.28
N ASN A 538 3.78 30.78 -16.05
CA ASN A 538 2.63 29.89 -15.91
C ASN A 538 2.94 28.78 -14.87
N PRO A 539 2.32 28.79 -13.67
CA PRO A 539 2.56 27.80 -12.64
C PRO A 539 2.24 26.34 -13.06
N ALA A 540 1.36 26.18 -14.08
CA ALA A 540 1.04 24.85 -14.59
C ALA A 540 2.23 24.14 -15.22
N LEU A 541 3.29 24.84 -15.62
CA LEU A 541 4.52 24.23 -16.13
C LEU A 541 5.21 23.31 -15.09
N ALA A 542 5.07 23.60 -13.80
CA ALA A 542 5.59 22.75 -12.74
C ALA A 542 4.95 21.36 -12.72
N MET A 543 3.73 21.20 -13.28
CA MET A 543 3.05 19.91 -13.42
C MET A 543 3.65 19.02 -14.51
N ASN A 544 4.52 19.53 -15.38
CA ASN A 544 5.15 18.76 -16.46
C ASN A 544 6.39 17.99 -16.02
N GLY A 545 6.79 18.11 -14.74
CA GLY A 545 7.90 17.38 -14.16
C GLY A 545 9.29 17.95 -14.45
N GLY A 546 9.41 18.81 -15.46
CA GLY A 546 10.62 19.56 -15.81
C GLY A 546 10.28 20.75 -16.68
N TYR A 547 10.84 21.93 -16.39
CA TYR A 547 10.57 23.16 -17.14
C TYR A 547 11.75 24.16 -17.04
N VAL A 548 11.80 25.13 -17.95
CA VAL A 548 12.82 26.19 -17.93
C VAL A 548 12.49 27.19 -16.82
N VAL A 549 13.25 27.18 -15.74
CA VAL A 549 13.11 28.09 -14.59
C VAL A 549 13.87 29.40 -14.81
N SER A 550 14.99 29.36 -15.55
CA SER A 550 15.75 30.56 -15.92
C SER A 550 16.30 30.39 -17.35
N LYS A 551 15.90 31.33 -18.22
CA LYS A 551 16.26 31.31 -19.62
C LYS A 551 17.73 31.71 -19.85
N GLU A 552 18.28 31.27 -20.96
CA GLU A 552 19.54 31.73 -21.53
C GLU A 552 19.50 33.23 -21.93
N ALA A 553 20.64 33.90 -21.81
CA ALA A 553 20.73 35.32 -22.12
C ALA A 553 20.99 35.65 -23.61
N LYS A 554 21.40 34.67 -24.42
CA LYS A 554 21.75 34.82 -25.84
C LYS A 554 20.98 33.84 -26.70
N ASP A 555 20.81 34.12 -27.99
CA ASP A 555 20.04 33.27 -28.94
C ASP A 555 20.64 31.85 -29.08
N LYS A 556 21.96 31.73 -28.99
CA LYS A 556 22.64 30.42 -29.05
C LYS A 556 22.80 29.87 -27.64
N LEU A 557 22.23 28.73 -27.36
CA LEU A 557 22.39 28.02 -26.09
C LEU A 557 23.69 27.19 -26.08
N ASP A 558 24.52 27.37 -25.05
CA ASP A 558 25.79 26.66 -24.90
C ASP A 558 25.75 25.54 -23.86
N LEU A 559 24.85 25.65 -22.85
CA LEU A 559 24.76 24.72 -21.71
C LEU A 559 23.36 24.72 -21.11
N VAL A 560 22.91 23.55 -20.67
CA VAL A 560 21.75 23.42 -19.76
C VAL A 560 22.23 22.93 -18.41
N ILE A 561 21.81 23.62 -17.31
CA ILE A 561 21.96 23.11 -15.95
C ILE A 561 20.60 22.59 -15.51
N VAL A 562 20.53 21.31 -15.15
CA VAL A 562 19.33 20.66 -14.62
C VAL A 562 19.49 20.45 -13.12
N ALA A 563 18.51 20.83 -12.32
CA ALA A 563 18.51 20.64 -10.89
C ALA A 563 17.12 20.29 -10.37
N SER A 564 17.03 19.69 -9.17
CA SER A 564 15.79 19.44 -8.45
C SER A 564 15.86 19.95 -7.01
N GLY A 565 14.74 20.28 -6.41
CA GLY A 565 14.68 20.69 -5.01
C GLY A 565 15.60 21.86 -4.66
N SER A 566 16.30 21.77 -3.54
CA SER A 566 17.17 22.82 -3.03
C SER A 566 18.36 23.18 -3.92
N GLU A 567 18.68 22.36 -4.91
CA GLU A 567 19.78 22.65 -5.84
C GLU A 567 19.39 23.57 -7.00
N VAL A 568 18.09 23.85 -7.21
CA VAL A 568 17.62 24.78 -8.26
C VAL A 568 18.16 26.22 -8.03
N PRO A 569 18.06 26.82 -6.84
CA PRO A 569 18.70 28.12 -6.57
C PRO A 569 20.21 28.09 -6.74
N VAL A 570 20.88 26.98 -6.40
CA VAL A 570 22.32 26.79 -6.62
C VAL A 570 22.65 26.82 -8.11
N ALA A 571 21.84 26.15 -8.94
CA ALA A 571 22.00 26.17 -10.39
C ALA A 571 21.78 27.56 -10.99
N ILE A 572 20.81 28.33 -10.50
CA ILE A 572 20.57 29.74 -10.91
C ILE A 572 21.73 30.61 -10.50
N SER A 573 22.29 30.42 -9.30
CA SER A 573 23.49 31.14 -8.86
C SER A 573 24.71 30.81 -9.74
N ALA A 574 24.90 29.54 -10.11
CA ALA A 574 25.95 29.12 -11.04
C ALA A 574 25.75 29.72 -12.45
N GLN A 575 24.53 29.78 -12.95
CA GLN A 575 24.20 30.42 -14.22
C GLN A 575 24.65 31.88 -14.24
N LYS A 576 24.34 32.66 -13.20
CA LYS A 576 24.75 34.09 -13.09
C LYS A 576 26.28 34.27 -13.18
N ILE A 577 27.06 33.33 -12.65
CA ILE A 577 28.52 33.37 -12.72
C ILE A 577 29.05 32.94 -14.10
N LEU A 578 28.30 32.07 -14.79
CA LEU A 578 28.74 31.54 -16.08
C LEU A 578 28.31 32.42 -17.26
N GLN A 579 27.27 33.25 -17.12
CA GLN A 579 26.61 33.99 -18.23
C GLN A 579 27.53 35.05 -18.88
N ASP A 580 28.61 35.48 -18.25
CA ASP A 580 29.58 36.38 -18.88
C ASP A 580 30.24 35.71 -20.10
N LYS A 581 30.49 34.40 -20.02
CA LYS A 581 31.18 33.65 -21.06
C LYS A 581 30.24 32.74 -21.86
N TYR A 582 29.26 32.10 -21.22
CA TYR A 582 28.40 31.08 -21.78
C TYR A 582 26.92 31.50 -21.74
N SER A 583 26.15 31.06 -22.72
CA SER A 583 24.70 31.17 -22.73
C SER A 583 24.12 29.94 -22.03
N VAL A 584 23.62 30.10 -20.82
CA VAL A 584 23.22 29.01 -19.92
C VAL A 584 21.74 29.07 -19.64
N ARG A 585 21.06 27.93 -19.81
CA ARG A 585 19.67 27.70 -19.40
C ARG A 585 19.67 26.93 -18.08
N VAL A 586 18.75 27.28 -17.16
CA VAL A 586 18.46 26.45 -15.97
C VAL A 586 17.10 25.82 -16.10
N VAL A 587 17.05 24.51 -15.87
CA VAL A 587 15.86 23.69 -15.85
C VAL A 587 15.63 23.19 -14.43
N SER A 588 14.47 23.50 -13.86
CA SER A 588 13.98 22.78 -12.68
C SER A 588 13.34 21.48 -13.11
N MET A 589 13.74 20.38 -12.51
CA MET A 589 13.21 19.05 -12.78
C MET A 589 12.71 18.37 -11.49
N PRO A 590 11.59 18.81 -10.94
CA PRO A 590 11.05 18.24 -9.73
C PRO A 590 10.70 16.76 -9.87
N SER A 591 10.33 16.27 -11.07
CA SER A 591 10.02 14.85 -11.29
C SER A 591 10.48 14.37 -12.68
N ARG A 592 11.42 13.44 -12.69
CA ARG A 592 11.87 12.77 -13.92
C ARG A 592 10.75 11.94 -14.54
N GLU A 593 10.02 11.19 -13.74
CA GLU A 593 8.98 10.25 -14.17
C GLU A 593 7.82 10.97 -14.88
N ILE A 594 7.51 12.19 -14.46
CA ILE A 594 6.51 13.04 -15.13
C ILE A 594 7.09 13.65 -16.40
N TYR A 595 8.34 14.14 -16.37
CA TYR A 595 9.01 14.71 -17.53
C TYR A 595 9.20 13.70 -18.66
N GLU A 596 9.59 12.47 -18.34
CA GLU A 596 9.77 11.39 -19.32
C GLU A 596 8.48 11.06 -20.09
N LYS A 597 7.32 11.27 -19.48
CA LYS A 597 5.99 11.06 -20.11
C LYS A 597 5.55 12.21 -21.03
N GLN A 598 6.27 13.34 -21.03
CA GLN A 598 5.95 14.46 -21.93
C GLN A 598 6.28 14.13 -23.40
N SER A 599 5.66 14.90 -24.31
CA SER A 599 5.98 14.75 -25.74
C SER A 599 7.45 15.05 -26.02
N ASP A 600 7.98 14.45 -27.07
CA ASP A 600 9.37 14.68 -27.47
C ASP A 600 9.64 16.15 -27.83
N ASP A 601 8.66 16.85 -28.42
CA ASP A 601 8.77 18.27 -28.72
C ASP A 601 8.87 19.10 -27.44
N TYR A 602 8.07 18.79 -26.41
CA TYR A 602 8.19 19.45 -25.12
C TYR A 602 9.56 19.18 -24.49
N LYS A 603 10.00 17.93 -24.44
CA LYS A 603 11.30 17.57 -23.88
C LYS A 603 12.44 18.31 -24.57
N LYS A 604 12.42 18.38 -25.91
CA LYS A 604 13.42 19.14 -26.72
C LYS A 604 13.33 20.65 -26.50
N SER A 605 12.17 21.19 -26.25
CA SER A 605 12.02 22.62 -25.93
C SER A 605 12.63 22.98 -24.59
N VAL A 606 12.62 22.06 -23.62
CA VAL A 606 13.19 22.24 -22.28
C VAL A 606 14.68 21.95 -22.27
N VAL A 607 15.09 20.77 -22.75
CA VAL A 607 16.50 20.35 -22.87
C VAL A 607 16.76 19.94 -24.33
N PRO A 608 17.28 20.85 -25.17
CA PRO A 608 17.57 20.54 -26.57
C PRO A 608 18.65 19.46 -26.73
N GLU A 609 18.51 18.64 -27.77
CA GLU A 609 19.50 17.63 -28.11
C GLU A 609 20.85 18.27 -28.48
N ASN A 610 21.96 17.57 -28.21
CA ASN A 610 23.34 17.98 -28.52
C ASN A 610 23.87 19.19 -27.74
N ILE A 611 23.10 19.77 -26.81
CA ILE A 611 23.60 20.79 -25.89
C ILE A 611 24.18 20.08 -24.66
N PRO A 612 25.41 20.43 -24.21
CA PRO A 612 25.97 19.90 -22.97
C PRO A 612 25.03 20.11 -21.79
N VAL A 613 24.91 19.10 -20.92
CA VAL A 613 24.03 19.15 -19.74
C VAL A 613 24.85 18.94 -18.47
N ALA A 614 24.69 19.81 -17.47
CA ALA A 614 25.18 19.59 -16.14
C ALA A 614 23.99 19.33 -15.20
N VAL A 615 24.00 18.22 -14.46
CA VAL A 615 22.95 17.89 -13.49
C VAL A 615 23.50 18.10 -12.09
N VAL A 616 22.71 18.79 -11.25
CA VAL A 616 23.05 19.10 -9.85
C VAL A 616 21.97 18.55 -8.93
N GLU A 617 22.31 17.56 -8.12
CA GLU A 617 21.40 16.96 -7.12
C GLU A 617 22.21 16.43 -5.94
N ALA A 618 21.85 16.81 -4.71
CA ALA A 618 22.52 16.36 -3.48
C ALA A 618 22.14 14.92 -3.10
N ALA A 619 22.29 14.01 -4.06
CA ALA A 619 22.04 12.57 -3.98
C ALA A 619 23.04 11.83 -4.89
N THR A 620 23.03 10.50 -4.89
CA THR A 620 23.75 9.73 -5.92
C THR A 620 23.14 9.97 -7.30
N MET A 621 23.99 10.02 -8.33
CA MET A 621 23.60 10.43 -9.68
C MET A 621 23.08 9.28 -10.58
N THR A 622 22.63 8.19 -9.95
CA THR A 622 22.12 7.00 -10.65
C THR A 622 20.87 7.35 -11.46
N GLY A 623 20.83 6.88 -12.71
CA GLY A 623 19.71 7.06 -13.63
C GLY A 623 19.64 8.41 -14.35
N TRP A 624 20.44 9.42 -14.01
CA TRP A 624 20.48 10.68 -14.75
C TRP A 624 21.11 10.55 -16.16
N GLY A 625 21.91 9.48 -16.37
CA GLY A 625 22.58 9.24 -17.66
C GLY A 625 21.63 8.87 -18.81
N ASP A 626 20.50 8.28 -18.47
CA ASP A 626 19.57 7.75 -19.49
C ASP A 626 18.61 8.84 -20.02
N LEU A 627 18.51 9.97 -19.30
CA LEU A 627 17.55 11.02 -19.62
C LEU A 627 18.03 11.96 -20.76
N PHE A 628 19.34 12.10 -20.96
CA PHE A 628 19.89 13.07 -21.91
C PHE A 628 20.85 12.42 -22.89
N ARG A 629 20.63 12.67 -24.19
CA ARG A 629 21.50 12.24 -25.31
C ARG A 629 22.61 13.25 -25.59
N SER A 630 23.24 13.80 -24.55
CA SER A 630 24.21 14.87 -24.66
C SER A 630 25.44 14.59 -23.80
N LYS A 631 26.53 15.34 -24.01
CA LYS A 631 27.67 15.36 -23.08
C LYS A 631 27.15 15.73 -21.68
N LEU A 632 27.38 14.90 -20.67
CA LEU A 632 26.74 14.98 -19.35
C LEU A 632 27.78 15.12 -18.24
N LEU A 633 27.66 16.19 -17.45
CA LEU A 633 28.34 16.36 -16.16
C LEU A 633 27.38 16.03 -15.02
N ARG A 634 27.81 15.19 -14.08
CA ARG A 634 27.03 14.80 -12.89
C ARG A 634 27.67 15.43 -11.65
N LEU A 635 26.92 16.30 -10.99
CA LEU A 635 27.33 17.00 -9.76
C LEU A 635 26.45 16.52 -8.61
N GLY A 636 26.85 15.43 -7.97
CA GLY A 636 26.12 14.78 -6.88
C GLY A 636 27.04 14.20 -5.83
N MET A 637 26.47 13.40 -4.94
CA MET A 637 27.17 12.74 -3.85
C MET A 637 27.87 11.46 -4.34
N THR A 638 29.08 11.22 -3.82
CA THR A 638 29.87 10.01 -4.08
C THR A 638 30.11 9.18 -2.82
N GLY A 639 29.61 9.62 -1.68
CA GLY A 639 29.72 8.98 -0.38
C GLY A 639 28.74 9.58 0.61
N PHE A 640 28.82 9.17 1.87
CA PHE A 640 27.98 9.69 2.94
C PHE A 640 28.32 11.15 3.27
N GLY A 641 27.37 11.83 3.92
CA GLY A 641 27.53 13.20 4.40
C GLY A 641 28.36 13.29 5.69
N ALA A 642 28.18 14.38 6.43
CA ALA A 642 28.87 14.64 7.69
C ALA A 642 28.00 15.49 8.63
N SER A 643 28.30 15.49 9.92
CA SER A 643 27.62 16.35 10.90
C SER A 643 28.24 17.74 10.89
N ALA A 644 27.50 18.73 10.39
CA ALA A 644 27.86 20.16 10.40
C ALA A 644 26.61 20.99 10.03
N PRO A 645 26.63 22.32 10.27
CA PRO A 645 25.62 23.22 9.72
C PRO A 645 25.48 23.04 8.20
N TYR A 646 24.25 23.12 7.67
CA TYR A 646 24.01 22.81 6.26
C TYR A 646 24.80 23.69 5.27
N GLN A 647 25.08 24.94 5.63
CA GLN A 647 25.92 25.84 4.82
C GLN A 647 27.36 25.31 4.69
N THR A 648 27.92 24.83 5.81
CA THR A 648 29.24 24.19 5.81
C THR A 648 29.25 22.94 4.94
N LEU A 649 28.19 22.13 5.00
CA LEU A 649 28.04 20.93 4.16
C LEU A 649 27.95 21.30 2.68
N ALA A 650 27.18 22.35 2.33
CA ALA A 650 27.06 22.83 0.96
C ALA A 650 28.44 23.23 0.41
N GLU A 651 29.24 23.94 1.22
CA GLU A 651 30.60 24.33 0.85
C GLU A 651 31.55 23.12 0.72
N LYS A 652 31.56 22.23 1.73
CA LYS A 652 32.50 21.09 1.75
C LYS A 652 32.22 20.05 0.68
N PHE A 653 30.95 19.85 0.32
CA PHE A 653 30.52 18.89 -0.73
C PHE A 653 30.37 19.52 -2.12
N GLY A 654 30.65 20.83 -2.26
CA GLY A 654 30.70 21.49 -3.57
C GLY A 654 29.35 21.89 -4.14
N PHE A 655 28.35 22.15 -3.29
CA PHE A 655 26.99 22.58 -3.65
C PHE A 655 26.76 24.09 -3.47
N THR A 656 27.80 24.92 -3.59
CA THR A 656 27.63 26.38 -3.73
C THR A 656 27.61 26.77 -5.21
N GLY A 657 26.93 27.86 -5.56
CA GLY A 657 26.86 28.34 -6.95
C GLY A 657 28.22 28.57 -7.58
N GLY A 658 29.20 29.10 -6.78
CA GLY A 658 30.57 29.30 -7.22
C GLY A 658 31.29 28.00 -7.57
N GLN A 659 31.22 27.01 -6.70
CA GLN A 659 31.87 25.72 -6.92
C GLN A 659 31.21 24.92 -8.08
N VAL A 660 29.90 24.97 -8.20
CA VAL A 660 29.19 24.38 -9.34
C VAL A 660 29.61 25.04 -10.66
N ALA A 661 29.69 26.37 -10.69
CA ALA A 661 30.17 27.13 -11.86
C ALA A 661 31.62 26.79 -12.22
N GLU A 662 32.52 26.68 -11.23
CA GLU A 662 33.91 26.29 -11.45
C GLU A 662 34.04 24.88 -12.03
N ARG A 663 33.32 23.90 -11.45
CA ARG A 663 33.31 22.50 -11.96
C ARG A 663 32.79 22.43 -13.39
N ILE A 664 31.78 23.22 -13.73
CA ILE A 664 31.25 23.31 -15.10
C ILE A 664 32.28 23.94 -16.04
N LYS A 665 32.94 25.04 -15.65
CA LYS A 665 33.99 25.67 -16.47
C LYS A 665 35.16 24.73 -16.79
N ASN A 666 35.56 23.91 -15.81
CA ASN A 666 36.64 22.94 -15.97
C ASN A 666 36.26 21.74 -16.83
N TRP A 667 34.96 21.47 -16.98
CA TRP A 667 34.45 20.36 -17.78
C TRP A 667 34.14 20.74 -19.24
N LEU A 668 33.73 21.98 -19.51
CA LEU A 668 33.46 22.50 -20.87
C LEU A 668 34.75 22.63 -21.67
#